data_c2b8cf00b196c6e5907f6aa1277aa915
#
_entry.id   c2b8cf00b196c6e5907f6aa1277aa915
#
_cell.length_a   1.000
_cell.length_b   1.000
_cell.length_c   1.000
_cell.angle_alpha   90.00
_cell.angle_beta   90.00
_cell.angle_gamma   90.00
#
_symmetry.space_group_name_H-M   'P 1'
#
loop_
_entity.id
_entity.type
_entity.pdbx_description
1 polymer ?
#
loop_
_entity_poly.entity_id
_entity_poly.type
_entity_poly.pdbx_seq_one_letter_code
_entity_poly.pdbx_strand_id
1 'polypeptide(L)'
;VTSTTPLSHLRNIGITAHIDAGKTTTTERILYYTGVSHKIGEVHDGNTTTDYMDQERERGITITSAAVTCEWKGHRINIIDTPGHIDFNIEVNRSLRVLDGAIFIIEGVAGVQPQSETNWRLADRYNVPRIIFINKLDRTGADFFRAFATLKEKLDIIALPLQLPIGIEDGFLGVVDLVEMKAIIWEGGELGAAFHDEPIPEDLVEQAAEYRQLLLDTALSVDTVAMEEYFDKGDVSVETLKRCIKAGAISGAFRPVLCGTAFKNKGVQPLLDAVLDFLPSPIDVPGIKVAAEEGEEDTPEALAKRRVIPANPKAPFAGLAFKIINDKYGTLTFVRVYAGTLKSGDMVQNTTKDHRERIGRMFQMHADKRAEIKEVEAGDIAAFVGLKDTTTGDTLASNDDPVILERMAFPVPVIDISVEPKTKEGIEKMTLGLQKLASEDPSLRLKTDQETGQTILSGMGELHLEIIIDRLRREHGVDANIGAPQVAYRETISKPHTHTYTHKKQSGGSGQYAEVKIIFEPQERNAGVAFENKVVGGSVPREYIPAVEKGIKVQCETGVLAGFPTVDFKYTLVDGKYHDVDSSALAFEIAAKACFREGMKQAGPIILEPIMDVEVTTPNDHVGDVVGDLNRRRGMIQNQESSGSTVIVRAHVPLKEMFGYISHLRSMTKGRASFTMQFHHYDPVPRNVAEEIMAKSA
;
A
#
# COMPACT_ATOMS: atom_id res chain seq x y z
N VAL A 1 -3.93 -32.72 4.53
CA VAL A 1 -3.54 -32.58 5.93
C VAL A 1 -4.43 -31.50 6.53
N THR A 2 -5.36 -31.87 7.41
CA THR A 2 -6.13 -30.94 8.23
C THR A 2 -5.29 -30.61 9.46
N SER A 3 -4.43 -29.62 9.35
CA SER A 3 -3.73 -29.07 10.53
C SER A 3 -4.41 -27.78 10.93
N THR A 4 -5.40 -27.88 11.80
CA THR A 4 -6.00 -26.71 12.46
C THR A 4 -5.01 -26.15 13.47
N THR A 5 -4.23 -25.15 13.08
CA THR A 5 -3.39 -24.41 14.00
C THR A 5 -4.31 -23.53 14.88
N PRO A 6 -4.22 -23.61 16.22
CA PRO A 6 -5.01 -22.72 17.07
C PRO A 6 -4.77 -21.25 16.70
N LEU A 7 -5.81 -20.42 16.70
CA LEU A 7 -5.71 -19.00 16.35
C LEU A 7 -4.64 -18.25 17.16
N SER A 8 -4.46 -18.63 18.45
CA SER A 8 -3.41 -18.07 19.32
C SER A 8 -1.98 -18.39 18.85
N HIS A 9 -1.81 -19.47 18.08
CA HIS A 9 -0.53 -19.90 17.52
C HIS A 9 -0.32 -19.47 16.07
N LEU A 10 -1.17 -18.59 15.56
CA LEU A 10 -1.06 -18.05 14.22
C LEU A 10 -0.51 -16.62 14.27
N ARG A 11 0.38 -16.28 13.34
CA ARG A 11 0.91 -14.93 13.15
C ARG A 11 0.84 -14.56 11.67
N ASN A 12 0.20 -13.45 11.35
CA ASN A 12 0.18 -12.90 10.00
C ASN A 12 0.96 -11.61 10.04
N ILE A 13 2.19 -11.65 9.54
CA ILE A 13 3.13 -10.55 9.67
C ILE A 13 3.61 -10.05 8.32
N GLY A 14 3.88 -8.76 8.23
CA GLY A 14 4.60 -8.15 7.13
C GLY A 14 6.02 -7.81 7.51
N ILE A 15 6.89 -7.80 6.51
CA ILE A 15 8.24 -7.25 6.66
C ILE A 15 8.34 -6.03 5.77
N THR A 16 8.58 -4.87 6.35
CA THR A 16 8.69 -3.60 5.66
C THR A 16 9.99 -2.89 6.00
N ALA A 17 10.56 -2.21 5.03
CA ALA A 17 11.85 -1.53 5.16
C ALA A 17 12.02 -0.46 4.10
N HIS A 18 12.98 0.44 4.30
CA HIS A 18 13.53 1.23 3.21
C HIS A 18 14.29 0.35 2.21
N ILE A 19 14.46 0.83 0.97
CA ILE A 19 15.30 0.18 -0.04
C ILE A 19 16.69 -0.10 0.56
N ASP A 20 17.22 -1.27 0.31
CA ASP A 20 18.53 -1.73 0.81
C ASP A 20 18.70 -1.82 2.33
N ALA A 21 17.67 -1.63 3.16
CA ALA A 21 17.80 -1.82 4.62
C ALA A 21 17.97 -3.30 5.04
N GLY A 22 17.89 -4.23 4.11
CA GLY A 22 18.10 -5.67 4.34
C GLY A 22 16.81 -6.46 4.55
N LYS A 23 15.70 -6.01 3.99
CA LYS A 23 14.39 -6.66 4.06
C LYS A 23 14.47 -8.10 3.52
N THR A 24 14.78 -8.30 2.24
CA THR A 24 14.86 -9.61 1.59
C THR A 24 15.87 -10.51 2.29
N THR A 25 17.03 -9.98 2.69
CA THR A 25 18.03 -10.73 3.45
C THR A 25 17.46 -11.26 4.77
N THR A 26 16.72 -10.43 5.52
CA THR A 26 16.08 -10.85 6.77
C THR A 26 15.03 -11.93 6.53
N THR A 27 14.18 -11.75 5.49
CA THR A 27 13.17 -12.74 5.10
C THR A 27 13.81 -14.09 4.73
N GLU A 28 14.87 -14.10 3.92
CA GLU A 28 15.58 -15.32 3.54
C GLU A 28 16.21 -16.04 4.75
N ARG A 29 16.73 -15.31 5.75
CA ARG A 29 17.23 -15.89 7.00
C ARG A 29 16.11 -16.50 7.84
N ILE A 30 14.96 -15.84 7.91
CA ILE A 30 13.77 -16.40 8.57
C ILE A 30 13.36 -17.71 7.89
N LEU A 31 13.28 -17.76 6.58
CA LEU A 31 12.93 -18.97 5.83
C LEU A 31 13.94 -20.09 6.01
N TYR A 32 15.21 -19.77 6.13
CA TYR A 32 16.27 -20.74 6.41
C TYR A 32 16.15 -21.33 7.81
N TYR A 33 16.04 -20.49 8.85
CA TYR A 33 15.96 -20.96 10.23
C TYR A 33 14.66 -21.70 10.55
N THR A 34 13.59 -21.42 9.84
CA THR A 34 12.31 -22.15 9.93
C THR A 34 12.28 -23.42 9.09
N GLY A 35 13.37 -23.74 8.37
CA GLY A 35 13.47 -24.96 7.56
C GLY A 35 12.69 -24.98 6.25
N VAL A 36 12.12 -23.85 5.86
CA VAL A 36 11.39 -23.71 4.57
C VAL A 36 12.35 -23.72 3.40
N SER A 37 13.49 -23.03 3.53
CA SER A 37 14.60 -23.07 2.56
C SER A 37 15.75 -23.91 3.11
N HIS A 38 16.35 -24.73 2.24
CA HIS A 38 17.56 -25.53 2.57
C HIS A 38 18.86 -24.78 2.30
N LYS A 39 18.78 -23.64 1.62
CA LYS A 39 19.91 -22.75 1.30
C LYS A 39 19.53 -21.32 1.65
N ILE A 40 20.50 -20.57 2.10
CA ILE A 40 20.35 -19.13 2.29
C ILE A 40 20.37 -18.47 0.91
N GLY A 41 19.29 -17.78 0.56
CA GLY A 41 19.23 -16.94 -0.63
C GLY A 41 19.96 -15.61 -0.41
N GLU A 42 20.72 -15.18 -1.40
CA GLU A 42 21.41 -13.88 -1.40
C GLU A 42 20.91 -13.01 -2.55
N VAL A 43 20.59 -11.74 -2.25
CA VAL A 43 20.08 -10.80 -3.26
C VAL A 43 21.09 -10.59 -4.38
N HIS A 44 22.39 -10.50 -4.05
CA HIS A 44 23.45 -10.29 -5.03
C HIS A 44 23.66 -11.48 -5.97
N ASP A 45 23.33 -12.69 -5.52
CA ASP A 45 23.44 -13.91 -6.32
C ASP A 45 22.16 -14.19 -7.14
N GLY A 46 21.11 -13.42 -6.94
CA GLY A 46 19.82 -13.58 -7.63
C GLY A 46 19.13 -14.92 -7.34
N ASN A 47 19.41 -15.55 -6.19
CA ASN A 47 18.91 -16.88 -5.82
C ASN A 47 17.95 -16.85 -4.64
N THR A 48 17.35 -15.68 -4.35
CA THR A 48 16.37 -15.50 -3.29
C THR A 48 15.06 -16.23 -3.59
N THR A 49 14.40 -16.69 -2.55
CA THR A 49 13.12 -17.42 -2.63
C THR A 49 11.94 -16.46 -2.78
N THR A 50 12.01 -15.30 -2.16
CA THR A 50 10.92 -14.31 -2.14
C THR A 50 10.89 -13.44 -3.38
N ASP A 51 12.04 -13.09 -3.95
CA ASP A 51 12.13 -12.36 -5.22
C ASP A 51 12.13 -13.38 -6.38
N TYR A 52 10.94 -13.79 -6.81
CA TYR A 52 10.78 -14.87 -7.80
C TYR A 52 10.72 -14.39 -9.24
N MET A 53 10.48 -13.10 -9.48
CA MET A 53 10.46 -12.51 -10.81
C MET A 53 11.87 -12.25 -11.32
N ASP A 54 12.09 -12.47 -12.63
CA ASP A 54 13.39 -12.16 -13.24
C ASP A 54 13.78 -10.69 -13.06
N GLN A 55 12.80 -9.77 -13.14
CA GLN A 55 13.01 -8.34 -12.93
C GLN A 55 13.46 -8.00 -11.50
N GLU A 56 12.94 -8.71 -10.50
CA GLU A 56 13.35 -8.55 -9.09
C GLU A 56 14.80 -8.95 -8.92
N ARG A 57 15.17 -10.10 -9.47
CA ARG A 57 16.56 -10.63 -9.41
C ARG A 57 17.55 -9.76 -10.17
N GLU A 58 17.21 -9.33 -11.38
CA GLU A 58 18.05 -8.48 -12.21
C GLU A 58 18.29 -7.09 -11.59
N ARG A 59 17.28 -6.53 -10.92
CA ARG A 59 17.34 -5.19 -10.33
C ARG A 59 17.70 -5.17 -8.85
N GLY A 60 17.66 -6.32 -8.18
CA GLY A 60 17.90 -6.45 -6.74
C GLY A 60 16.84 -5.76 -5.86
N ILE A 61 15.62 -5.59 -6.37
CA ILE A 61 14.49 -4.96 -5.65
C ILE A 61 13.27 -5.86 -5.66
N THR A 62 12.54 -5.92 -4.55
CA THR A 62 11.22 -6.57 -4.51
C THR A 62 10.19 -5.68 -5.20
N ILE A 63 9.50 -6.22 -6.19
CA ILE A 63 8.45 -5.54 -6.96
C ILE A 63 7.07 -5.97 -6.46
N THR A 64 6.88 -7.27 -6.27
CA THR A 64 5.61 -7.88 -5.90
C THR A 64 5.71 -8.49 -4.52
N SER A 65 4.71 -8.29 -3.65
CA SER A 65 4.69 -8.92 -2.33
C SER A 65 4.63 -10.44 -2.46
N ALA A 66 5.51 -11.16 -1.76
CA ALA A 66 5.50 -12.61 -1.66
C ALA A 66 4.79 -13.03 -0.37
N ALA A 67 3.89 -14.02 -0.45
CA ALA A 67 3.26 -14.61 0.73
C ALA A 67 3.85 -16.00 0.97
N VAL A 68 4.45 -16.21 2.12
CA VAL A 68 5.11 -17.47 2.50
C VAL A 68 4.68 -17.90 3.90
N THR A 69 4.39 -19.17 4.06
CA THR A 69 4.07 -19.77 5.36
C THR A 69 5.26 -20.55 5.90
N CYS A 70 5.61 -20.34 7.15
CA CYS A 70 6.64 -21.09 7.88
C CYS A 70 6.17 -21.45 9.29
N GLU A 71 6.94 -22.29 9.98
CA GLU A 71 6.65 -22.70 11.36
C GLU A 71 7.85 -22.42 12.27
N TRP A 72 7.59 -21.86 13.46
CA TRP A 72 8.59 -21.61 14.50
C TRP A 72 8.04 -21.95 15.88
N LYS A 73 8.73 -22.80 16.62
CA LYS A 73 8.35 -23.21 18.00
C LYS A 73 6.85 -23.56 18.15
N GLY A 74 6.30 -24.32 17.20
CA GLY A 74 4.89 -24.74 17.22
C GLY A 74 3.87 -23.66 16.84
N HIS A 75 4.32 -22.53 16.32
CA HIS A 75 3.47 -21.49 15.77
C HIS A 75 3.61 -21.45 14.25
N ARG A 76 2.50 -21.20 13.57
CA ARG A 76 2.48 -20.92 12.13
C ARG A 76 2.62 -19.41 11.90
N ILE A 77 3.54 -19.03 11.04
CA ILE A 77 3.80 -17.64 10.66
C ILE A 77 3.55 -17.51 9.15
N ASN A 78 2.56 -16.71 8.77
CA ASN A 78 2.37 -16.24 7.41
C ASN A 78 3.11 -14.93 7.27
N ILE A 79 4.10 -14.88 6.38
CA ILE A 79 4.92 -13.72 6.12
C ILE A 79 4.51 -13.14 4.77
N ILE A 80 4.22 -11.85 4.74
CA ILE A 80 4.04 -11.10 3.50
C ILE A 80 5.25 -10.16 3.37
N ASP A 81 6.13 -10.48 2.43
CA ASP A 81 7.27 -9.65 2.09
C ASP A 81 6.83 -8.51 1.17
N THR A 82 6.93 -7.26 1.63
CA THR A 82 6.41 -6.10 0.92
C THR A 82 7.52 -5.42 0.10
N PRO A 83 7.20 -4.83 -1.09
CA PRO A 83 8.16 -4.02 -1.81
C PRO A 83 8.71 -2.86 -0.97
N GLY A 84 9.98 -2.54 -1.21
CA GLY A 84 10.63 -1.38 -0.61
C GLY A 84 10.53 -0.12 -1.46
N HIS A 85 10.19 -0.20 -2.75
CA HIS A 85 10.19 0.95 -3.66
C HIS A 85 8.84 1.68 -3.67
N ILE A 86 8.88 3.00 -3.75
CA ILE A 86 7.71 3.88 -3.63
C ILE A 86 6.68 3.69 -4.75
N ASP A 87 7.13 3.37 -5.97
CA ASP A 87 6.26 3.11 -7.12
C ASP A 87 5.35 1.88 -6.91
N PHE A 88 5.69 1.04 -5.92
CA PHE A 88 4.93 -0.15 -5.52
C PHE A 88 4.22 0.01 -4.18
N ASN A 89 3.96 1.23 -3.73
CA ASN A 89 3.25 1.51 -2.48
C ASN A 89 1.87 0.83 -2.41
N ILE A 90 1.26 0.54 -3.54
CA ILE A 90 0.00 -0.21 -3.59
C ILE A 90 0.16 -1.63 -3.02
N GLU A 91 1.30 -2.28 -3.32
CA GLU A 91 1.62 -3.60 -2.75
C GLU A 91 1.78 -3.54 -1.24
N VAL A 92 2.44 -2.47 -0.74
CA VAL A 92 2.59 -2.22 0.70
C VAL A 92 1.23 -1.99 1.34
N ASN A 93 0.41 -1.12 0.74
CA ASN A 93 -0.92 -0.75 1.24
C ASN A 93 -1.84 -1.97 1.36
N ARG A 94 -1.95 -2.79 0.29
CA ARG A 94 -2.79 -3.98 0.31
C ARG A 94 -2.28 -5.07 1.26
N SER A 95 -0.96 -5.19 1.40
CA SER A 95 -0.37 -6.12 2.35
C SER A 95 -0.64 -5.71 3.79
N LEU A 96 -0.37 -4.45 4.16
CA LEU A 96 -0.63 -3.93 5.51
C LEU A 96 -2.09 -4.09 5.94
N ARG A 97 -3.03 -4.05 5.00
CA ARG A 97 -4.46 -4.19 5.28
C ARG A 97 -4.84 -5.57 5.84
N VAL A 98 -4.10 -6.61 5.50
CA VAL A 98 -4.40 -8.01 5.87
C VAL A 98 -3.49 -8.56 6.95
N LEU A 99 -2.55 -7.77 7.46
CA LEU A 99 -1.61 -8.15 8.51
C LEU A 99 -2.18 -7.92 9.91
N ASP A 100 -1.79 -8.78 10.85
CA ASP A 100 -2.04 -8.59 12.27
C ASP A 100 -0.87 -7.86 12.95
N GLY A 101 0.35 -7.97 12.40
CA GLY A 101 1.55 -7.30 12.89
C GLY A 101 2.61 -7.12 11.82
N ALA A 102 3.68 -6.38 12.12
CA ALA A 102 4.77 -6.16 11.18
C ALA A 102 6.14 -6.08 11.86
N ILE A 103 7.18 -6.49 11.10
CA ILE A 103 8.58 -6.19 11.39
C ILE A 103 8.97 -4.97 10.57
N PHE A 104 9.47 -3.94 11.23
CA PHE A 104 9.94 -2.72 10.60
C PHE A 104 11.46 -2.67 10.67
N ILE A 105 12.14 -2.82 9.53
CA ILE A 105 13.60 -2.90 9.47
C ILE A 105 14.18 -1.50 9.21
N ILE A 106 15.12 -1.10 10.05
CA ILE A 106 15.86 0.15 9.96
C ILE A 106 17.35 -0.15 9.85
N GLU A 107 18.06 0.60 9.03
CA GLU A 107 19.50 0.44 8.86
C GLU A 107 20.26 1.12 10.00
N GLY A 108 21.25 0.44 10.60
CA GLY A 108 22.06 0.95 11.70
C GLY A 108 22.96 2.13 11.33
N VAL A 109 23.25 2.35 10.05
CA VAL A 109 24.07 3.50 9.56
C VAL A 109 23.20 4.75 9.38
N ALA A 110 22.09 4.65 8.67
CA ALA A 110 21.27 5.79 8.27
C ALA A 110 20.10 6.08 9.25
N GLY A 111 19.72 5.11 10.08
CA GLY A 111 18.53 5.23 10.91
C GLY A 111 17.24 5.29 10.10
N VAL A 112 16.27 6.03 10.57
CA VAL A 112 15.00 6.24 9.87
C VAL A 112 15.24 7.08 8.62
N GLN A 113 14.81 6.56 7.48
CA GLN A 113 14.89 7.19 6.17
C GLN A 113 13.46 7.55 5.70
N PRO A 114 13.29 8.45 4.73
CA PRO A 114 11.99 8.99 4.36
C PRO A 114 10.97 8.00 3.89
N GLN A 115 11.40 7.00 3.13
CA GLN A 115 10.51 5.91 2.75
C GLN A 115 10.06 5.09 3.96
N SER A 116 10.93 4.98 4.99
CA SER A 116 10.54 4.41 6.28
C SER A 116 9.39 5.19 6.90
N GLU A 117 9.42 6.54 6.86
CA GLU A 117 8.34 7.38 7.37
C GLU A 117 7.03 7.15 6.60
N THR A 118 7.10 7.06 5.26
CA THR A 118 5.92 6.80 4.43
C THR A 118 5.28 5.44 4.78
N ASN A 119 6.08 4.39 4.84
CA ASN A 119 5.62 3.04 5.20
C ASN A 119 5.09 3.00 6.65
N TRP A 120 5.70 3.79 7.55
CA TRP A 120 5.26 3.92 8.93
C TRP A 120 3.86 4.53 9.01
N ARG A 121 3.61 5.66 8.30
CA ARG A 121 2.30 6.31 8.23
C ARG A 121 1.22 5.40 7.61
N LEU A 122 1.58 4.61 6.59
CA LEU A 122 0.67 3.62 6.03
C LEU A 122 0.29 2.55 7.06
N ALA A 123 1.26 2.06 7.84
CA ALA A 123 0.99 1.10 8.90
C ALA A 123 0.16 1.70 10.06
N ASP A 124 0.34 3.00 10.38
CA ASP A 124 -0.50 3.73 11.34
C ASP A 124 -1.95 3.82 10.86
N ARG A 125 -2.16 4.09 9.57
CA ARG A 125 -3.50 4.15 8.98
C ARG A 125 -4.33 2.88 9.21
N TYR A 126 -3.67 1.72 9.22
CA TYR A 126 -4.30 0.42 9.48
C TYR A 126 -4.14 -0.08 10.92
N ASN A 127 -3.58 0.75 11.81
CA ASN A 127 -3.29 0.40 13.21
C ASN A 127 -2.52 -0.93 13.36
N VAL A 128 -1.55 -1.21 12.46
CA VAL A 128 -0.77 -2.46 12.50
C VAL A 128 0.26 -2.40 13.62
N PRO A 129 0.19 -3.27 14.64
CA PRO A 129 1.23 -3.42 15.66
C PRO A 129 2.58 -3.78 15.06
N ARG A 130 3.66 -3.21 15.60
CA ARG A 130 4.99 -3.34 15.01
C ARG A 130 6.06 -3.60 16.04
N ILE A 131 7.06 -4.40 15.65
CA ILE A 131 8.38 -4.47 16.27
C ILE A 131 9.41 -3.88 15.30
N ILE A 132 10.45 -3.27 15.82
CA ILE A 132 11.50 -2.63 15.03
C ILE A 132 12.76 -3.49 15.13
N PHE A 133 13.44 -3.68 13.98
CA PHE A 133 14.71 -4.39 13.91
C PHE A 133 15.77 -3.46 13.31
N ILE A 134 16.74 -3.02 14.13
CA ILE A 134 17.88 -2.23 13.67
C ILE A 134 18.91 -3.19 13.11
N ASN A 135 19.04 -3.21 11.80
CA ASN A 135 19.81 -4.16 11.00
C ASN A 135 21.14 -3.56 10.54
N LYS A 136 22.03 -4.41 10.04
CA LYS A 136 23.34 -4.06 9.48
C LYS A 136 24.28 -3.39 10.49
N LEU A 137 24.26 -3.83 11.74
CA LEU A 137 25.17 -3.30 12.77
C LEU A 137 26.63 -3.72 12.57
N ASP A 138 26.90 -4.60 11.59
CA ASP A 138 28.23 -5.00 11.14
C ASP A 138 28.87 -4.04 10.13
N ARG A 139 28.13 -3.06 9.63
CA ARG A 139 28.64 -2.10 8.63
C ARG A 139 29.47 -1.00 9.29
N THR A 140 30.50 -0.55 8.55
CA THR A 140 31.28 0.64 8.94
C THR A 140 30.39 1.87 9.05
N GLY A 141 30.45 2.58 10.18
CA GLY A 141 29.62 3.73 10.51
C GLY A 141 28.25 3.36 11.11
N ALA A 142 27.99 2.08 11.37
CA ALA A 142 26.77 1.67 12.06
C ALA A 142 26.84 2.03 13.55
N ASP A 143 25.74 2.62 14.05
CA ASP A 143 25.59 3.04 15.43
C ASP A 143 24.14 2.81 15.87
N PHE A 144 23.95 1.86 16.78
CA PHE A 144 22.64 1.50 17.31
C PHE A 144 21.96 2.69 17.98
N PHE A 145 22.67 3.43 18.84
CA PHE A 145 22.08 4.50 19.65
C PHE A 145 21.68 5.70 18.78
N ARG A 146 22.49 6.01 17.77
CA ARG A 146 22.15 7.04 16.77
C ARG A 146 20.92 6.62 15.94
N ALA A 147 20.90 5.39 15.44
CA ALA A 147 19.74 4.88 14.68
C ALA A 147 18.47 4.84 15.56
N PHE A 148 18.61 4.42 16.82
CA PHE A 148 17.54 4.39 17.81
C PHE A 148 16.99 5.81 18.10
N ALA A 149 17.84 6.82 18.24
CA ALA A 149 17.42 8.21 18.47
C ALA A 149 16.54 8.74 17.32
N THR A 150 16.83 8.34 16.06
CA THR A 150 16.02 8.76 14.89
C THR A 150 14.57 8.27 14.96
N LEU A 151 14.27 7.21 15.70
CA LEU A 151 12.90 6.72 15.89
C LEU A 151 12.02 7.75 16.60
N LYS A 152 12.54 8.37 17.64
CA LYS A 152 11.84 9.44 18.35
C LYS A 152 11.80 10.73 17.53
N GLU A 153 12.94 11.10 16.94
CA GLU A 153 13.08 12.37 16.20
C GLU A 153 12.20 12.46 14.96
N LYS A 154 12.09 11.34 14.19
CA LYS A 154 11.42 11.34 12.87
C LYS A 154 10.05 10.68 12.87
N LEU A 155 9.81 9.72 13.77
CA LEU A 155 8.52 9.00 13.82
C LEU A 155 7.66 9.43 15.02
N ASP A 156 8.21 10.25 15.93
CA ASP A 156 7.53 10.72 17.15
C ASP A 156 6.91 9.58 17.99
N ILE A 157 7.70 8.51 18.20
CA ILE A 157 7.25 7.31 18.91
C ILE A 157 8.04 7.08 20.21
N ILE A 158 7.42 6.38 21.14
CA ILE A 158 8.13 5.78 22.27
C ILE A 158 8.72 4.45 21.79
N ALA A 159 10.02 4.44 21.54
CA ALA A 159 10.78 3.25 21.20
C ALA A 159 11.30 2.58 22.48
N LEU A 160 11.08 1.27 22.61
CA LEU A 160 11.45 0.50 23.77
C LEU A 160 12.53 -0.53 23.40
N PRO A 161 13.81 -0.30 23.78
CA PRO A 161 14.87 -1.26 23.47
C PRO A 161 14.70 -2.51 24.29
N LEU A 162 14.63 -3.66 23.61
CA LEU A 162 14.65 -4.99 24.23
C LEU A 162 16.04 -5.59 24.21
N GLN A 163 16.92 -5.06 23.36
CA GLN A 163 18.28 -5.55 23.18
C GLN A 163 19.26 -4.40 23.02
N LEU A 164 20.49 -4.62 23.47
CA LEU A 164 21.63 -3.74 23.18
C LEU A 164 22.70 -4.51 22.40
N PRO A 165 23.44 -3.88 21.47
CA PRO A 165 24.49 -4.55 20.73
C PRO A 165 25.71 -4.85 21.61
N ILE A 166 26.36 -5.98 21.36
CA ILE A 166 27.65 -6.34 21.90
C ILE A 166 28.68 -6.22 20.77
N GLY A 167 29.57 -5.24 20.90
CA GLY A 167 30.50 -4.86 19.86
C GLY A 167 29.92 -3.90 18.81
N ILE A 168 30.76 -3.38 17.95
CA ILE A 168 30.42 -2.40 16.90
C ILE A 168 31.03 -2.84 15.57
N GLU A 169 30.35 -2.51 14.47
CA GLU A 169 30.81 -2.75 13.10
C GLU A 169 31.25 -4.22 12.88
N ASP A 170 32.45 -4.46 12.33
CA ASP A 170 32.97 -5.82 12.14
C ASP A 170 33.17 -6.59 13.47
N GLY A 171 33.26 -5.87 14.57
CA GLY A 171 33.33 -6.45 15.93
C GLY A 171 31.99 -6.77 16.54
N PHE A 172 30.87 -6.68 15.83
CA PHE A 172 29.55 -7.08 16.34
C PHE A 172 29.51 -8.58 16.64
N LEU A 173 29.42 -8.94 17.94
CA LEU A 173 29.48 -10.32 18.42
C LEU A 173 28.09 -10.88 18.73
N GLY A 174 27.20 -10.06 19.28
CA GLY A 174 25.92 -10.52 19.78
C GLY A 174 25.08 -9.39 20.33
N VAL A 175 24.14 -9.75 21.20
CA VAL A 175 23.22 -8.79 21.84
C VAL A 175 23.07 -9.07 23.32
N VAL A 176 22.84 -8.04 24.11
CA VAL A 176 22.33 -8.16 25.47
C VAL A 176 20.81 -8.20 25.41
N ASP A 177 20.20 -9.24 25.91
CA ASP A 177 18.76 -9.35 26.11
C ASP A 177 18.37 -8.67 27.43
N LEU A 178 17.65 -7.56 27.34
CA LEU A 178 17.21 -6.78 28.50
C LEU A 178 15.98 -7.39 29.19
N VAL A 179 15.27 -8.32 28.56
CA VAL A 179 14.11 -9.01 29.15
C VAL A 179 14.57 -10.12 30.10
N GLU A 180 15.55 -10.87 29.70
CA GLU A 180 16.10 -11.99 30.49
C GLU A 180 17.42 -11.66 31.19
N MET A 181 18.00 -10.47 30.90
CA MET A 181 19.28 -9.98 31.46
C MET A 181 20.44 -10.96 31.28
N LYS A 182 20.68 -11.30 30.01
CA LYS A 182 21.76 -12.18 29.57
C LYS A 182 22.36 -11.71 28.27
N ALA A 183 23.56 -12.15 27.93
CA ALA A 183 24.14 -11.95 26.61
C ALA A 183 23.82 -13.16 25.71
N ILE A 184 23.55 -12.89 24.44
CA ILE A 184 23.38 -13.90 23.39
C ILE A 184 24.52 -13.68 22.41
N ILE A 185 25.44 -14.66 22.31
CA ILE A 185 26.65 -14.59 21.47
C ILE A 185 26.55 -15.61 20.36
N TRP A 186 26.86 -15.16 19.12
CA TRP A 186 26.98 -16.02 17.94
C TRP A 186 28.42 -16.42 17.71
N GLU A 187 28.67 -17.74 17.74
CA GLU A 187 29.97 -18.28 17.36
C GLU A 187 30.17 -18.17 15.83
N GLY A 188 31.41 -17.85 15.42
CA GLY A 188 31.77 -17.79 14.02
C GLY A 188 31.82 -19.19 13.40
N GLY A 189 30.83 -19.54 12.55
CA GLY A 189 30.73 -20.83 11.88
C GLY A 189 29.29 -21.16 11.51
N GLU A 190 29.06 -22.21 10.70
CA GLU A 190 27.79 -22.84 10.35
C GLU A 190 26.57 -21.89 10.17
N LEU A 191 26.74 -20.81 9.39
CA LEU A 191 25.65 -19.92 8.96
C LEU A 191 24.83 -19.33 10.15
N GLY A 192 25.46 -19.08 11.30
CA GLY A 192 24.81 -18.46 12.47
C GLY A 192 23.78 -19.36 13.19
N ALA A 193 23.79 -20.66 12.92
CA ALA A 193 22.88 -21.60 13.58
C ALA A 193 23.23 -21.81 15.06
N ALA A 194 24.52 -21.70 15.42
CA ALA A 194 25.00 -21.84 16.76
C ALA A 194 25.12 -20.50 17.47
N PHE A 195 24.41 -20.37 18.57
CA PHE A 195 24.54 -19.27 19.52
C PHE A 195 24.35 -19.81 20.93
N HIS A 196 24.85 -19.12 21.91
CA HIS A 196 24.74 -19.52 23.31
C HIS A 196 24.55 -18.32 24.22
N ASP A 197 23.99 -18.59 25.38
CA ASP A 197 23.76 -17.58 26.40
C ASP A 197 25.03 -17.45 27.28
N GLU A 198 25.42 -16.22 27.57
CA GLU A 198 26.50 -15.85 28.44
C GLU A 198 26.08 -14.77 29.46
N PRO A 199 26.82 -14.59 30.56
CA PRO A 199 26.67 -13.41 31.40
C PRO A 199 26.94 -12.14 30.58
N ILE A 200 26.27 -11.05 30.98
CA ILE A 200 26.49 -9.75 30.33
C ILE A 200 27.96 -9.32 30.52
N PRO A 201 28.67 -8.91 29.46
CA PRO A 201 30.04 -8.40 29.58
C PRO A 201 30.17 -7.28 30.61
N GLU A 202 31.26 -7.29 31.40
CA GLU A 202 31.45 -6.36 32.54
C GLU A 202 31.33 -4.90 32.14
N ASP A 203 31.80 -4.52 30.96
CA ASP A 203 31.74 -3.17 30.41
C ASP A 203 30.33 -2.72 29.99
N LEU A 204 29.37 -3.65 29.85
CA LEU A 204 27.99 -3.39 29.48
C LEU A 204 27.00 -3.53 30.65
N VAL A 205 27.42 -4.04 31.80
CA VAL A 205 26.52 -4.32 32.95
C VAL A 205 25.78 -3.06 33.42
N GLU A 206 26.49 -1.93 33.56
CA GLU A 206 25.91 -0.66 34.02
C GLU A 206 24.90 -0.13 33.00
N GLN A 207 25.27 -0.11 31.71
CA GLN A 207 24.39 0.31 30.63
C GLN A 207 23.16 -0.62 30.49
N ALA A 208 23.36 -1.93 30.60
CA ALA A 208 22.25 -2.88 30.57
C ALA A 208 21.26 -2.65 31.73
N ALA A 209 21.77 -2.36 32.95
CA ALA A 209 20.94 -2.04 34.09
C ALA A 209 20.11 -0.75 33.88
N GLU A 210 20.73 0.31 33.33
CA GLU A 210 20.04 1.56 32.99
C GLU A 210 18.90 1.33 31.98
N TYR A 211 19.18 0.63 30.88
CA TYR A 211 18.18 0.33 29.87
C TYR A 211 17.13 -0.70 30.34
N ARG A 212 17.48 -1.60 31.24
CA ARG A 212 16.51 -2.47 31.93
C ARG A 212 15.54 -1.68 32.77
N GLN A 213 16.00 -0.65 33.49
CA GLN A 213 15.12 0.22 34.26
C GLN A 213 14.17 0.99 33.34
N LEU A 214 14.67 1.55 32.23
CA LEU A 214 13.83 2.20 31.20
C LEU A 214 12.78 1.25 30.64
N LEU A 215 13.17 -0.03 30.39
CA LEU A 215 12.26 -1.07 29.92
C LEU A 215 11.14 -1.33 30.94
N LEU A 216 11.48 -1.50 32.23
CA LEU A 216 10.50 -1.74 33.29
C LEU A 216 9.54 -0.54 33.43
N ASP A 217 10.07 0.69 33.55
CA ASP A 217 9.25 1.88 33.71
C ASP A 217 8.26 2.08 32.56
N THR A 218 8.72 1.81 31.33
CA THR A 218 7.88 1.96 30.13
C THR A 218 6.89 0.81 29.99
N ALA A 219 7.36 -0.45 30.10
CA ALA A 219 6.50 -1.61 29.85
C ALA A 219 5.42 -1.78 30.92
N LEU A 220 5.73 -1.50 32.19
CA LEU A 220 4.76 -1.66 33.28
C LEU A 220 3.70 -0.54 33.30
N SER A 221 3.95 0.57 32.63
CA SER A 221 2.99 1.70 32.57
C SER A 221 1.63 1.35 31.97
N VAL A 222 1.55 0.25 31.19
CA VAL A 222 0.30 -0.21 30.56
C VAL A 222 -0.52 -1.18 31.42
N ASP A 223 0.02 -1.64 32.56
CA ASP A 223 -0.61 -2.62 33.44
C ASP A 223 -0.43 -2.20 34.92
N THR A 224 -1.49 -1.68 35.52
CA THR A 224 -1.47 -1.18 36.90
C THR A 224 -1.15 -2.29 37.91
N VAL A 225 -1.58 -3.53 37.69
CA VAL A 225 -1.32 -4.67 38.60
C VAL A 225 0.17 -5.04 38.55
N ALA A 226 0.75 -5.08 37.35
CA ALA A 226 2.18 -5.34 37.20
C ALA A 226 3.04 -4.21 37.78
N MET A 227 2.58 -2.97 37.69
CA MET A 227 3.24 -1.83 38.31
C MET A 227 3.20 -1.89 39.85
N GLU A 228 2.06 -2.25 40.46
CA GLU A 228 1.94 -2.48 41.90
C GLU A 228 2.86 -3.64 42.35
N GLU A 229 2.90 -4.75 41.62
CA GLU A 229 3.81 -5.86 41.91
C GLU A 229 5.28 -5.42 41.91
N TYR A 230 5.66 -4.61 40.93
CA TYR A 230 7.02 -4.05 40.86
C TYR A 230 7.37 -3.18 42.07
N PHE A 231 6.47 -2.29 42.50
CA PHE A 231 6.69 -1.42 43.66
C PHE A 231 6.80 -2.22 44.97
N ASP A 232 6.05 -3.31 45.09
CA ASP A 232 6.07 -4.16 46.30
C ASP A 232 7.30 -5.06 46.37
N LYS A 233 7.75 -5.62 45.24
CA LYS A 233 8.81 -6.64 45.18
C LYS A 233 10.15 -6.15 44.65
N GLY A 234 10.18 -4.99 43.99
CA GLY A 234 11.37 -4.43 43.34
C GLY A 234 11.71 -5.06 41.97
N ASP A 235 10.98 -6.08 41.52
CA ASP A 235 11.11 -6.73 40.21
C ASP A 235 9.81 -7.46 39.84
N VAL A 236 9.66 -7.83 38.57
CA VAL A 236 8.54 -8.62 38.05
C VAL A 236 9.05 -9.87 37.33
N SER A 237 8.21 -10.91 37.24
CA SER A 237 8.57 -12.10 36.45
C SER A 237 8.76 -11.79 34.98
N VAL A 238 9.59 -12.60 34.29
CA VAL A 238 9.81 -12.48 32.84
C VAL A 238 8.49 -12.62 32.08
N GLU A 239 7.59 -13.50 32.53
CA GLU A 239 6.27 -13.71 31.95
C GLU A 239 5.40 -12.45 32.08
N THR A 240 5.37 -11.82 33.25
CA THR A 240 4.65 -10.55 33.48
C THR A 240 5.19 -9.46 32.56
N LEU A 241 6.52 -9.34 32.51
CA LEU A 241 7.16 -8.34 31.66
C LEU A 241 6.84 -8.56 30.16
N LYS A 242 6.96 -9.79 29.66
CA LYS A 242 6.60 -10.14 28.28
C LYS A 242 5.13 -9.83 27.98
N ARG A 243 4.22 -10.09 28.92
CA ARG A 243 2.80 -9.76 28.79
C ARG A 243 2.58 -8.24 28.67
N CYS A 244 3.26 -7.44 29.51
CA CYS A 244 3.19 -5.97 29.45
C CYS A 244 3.78 -5.42 28.14
N ILE A 245 4.92 -5.95 27.67
CA ILE A 245 5.53 -5.58 26.38
C ILE A 245 4.56 -5.89 25.23
N LYS A 246 3.94 -7.08 25.22
CA LYS A 246 2.94 -7.45 24.21
C LYS A 246 1.75 -6.48 24.22
N ALA A 247 1.20 -6.17 25.38
CA ALA A 247 0.07 -5.25 25.53
C ALA A 247 0.40 -3.85 25.00
N GLY A 248 1.57 -3.32 25.34
CA GLY A 248 2.03 -2.01 24.87
C GLY A 248 2.33 -1.98 23.37
N ALA A 249 2.90 -3.06 22.82
CA ALA A 249 3.14 -3.18 21.38
C ALA A 249 1.82 -3.20 20.58
N ILE A 250 0.81 -3.95 21.06
CA ILE A 250 -0.50 -4.07 20.41
C ILE A 250 -1.30 -2.76 20.51
N SER A 251 -1.33 -2.15 21.70
CA SER A 251 -2.03 -0.86 21.88
C SER A 251 -1.34 0.31 21.19
N GLY A 252 -0.08 0.15 20.83
CA GLY A 252 0.72 1.19 20.25
C GLY A 252 1.27 2.21 21.25
N ALA A 253 1.22 1.93 22.56
CA ALA A 253 1.77 2.78 23.59
C ALA A 253 3.29 2.99 23.43
N PHE A 254 3.99 1.95 22.98
CA PHE A 254 5.40 1.97 22.62
C PHE A 254 5.69 0.92 21.53
N ARG A 255 6.91 0.95 20.99
CA ARG A 255 7.36 0.02 19.95
C ARG A 255 8.60 -0.73 20.41
N PRO A 256 8.55 -2.07 20.54
CA PRO A 256 9.73 -2.89 20.88
C PRO A 256 10.82 -2.80 19.81
N VAL A 257 12.07 -2.64 20.22
CA VAL A 257 13.23 -2.50 19.33
C VAL A 257 14.24 -3.60 19.62
N LEU A 258 14.59 -4.35 18.58
CA LEU A 258 15.63 -5.37 18.55
C LEU A 258 16.76 -4.93 17.61
N CYS A 259 17.87 -5.62 17.66
CA CYS A 259 19.01 -5.30 16.83
C CYS A 259 19.76 -6.54 16.35
N GLY A 260 20.53 -6.38 15.27
CA GLY A 260 21.33 -7.45 14.70
C GLY A 260 21.96 -7.14 13.36
N THR A 261 22.41 -8.19 12.70
CA THR A 261 22.89 -8.17 11.33
C THR A 261 22.44 -9.43 10.59
N ALA A 262 21.38 -9.30 9.79
CA ALA A 262 20.84 -10.43 9.04
C ALA A 262 21.86 -11.02 8.05
N PHE A 263 22.69 -10.18 7.42
CA PHE A 263 23.72 -10.65 6.49
C PHE A 263 24.76 -11.56 7.17
N LYS A 264 25.17 -11.25 8.40
CA LYS A 264 26.09 -12.07 9.20
C LYS A 264 25.37 -13.14 10.04
N ASN A 265 24.07 -13.32 9.81
CA ASN A 265 23.23 -14.34 10.46
C ASN A 265 23.11 -14.19 11.99
N LYS A 266 23.20 -12.96 12.52
CA LYS A 266 23.13 -12.67 13.96
C LYS A 266 21.88 -11.86 14.29
N GLY A 267 21.12 -12.28 15.32
CA GLY A 267 19.93 -11.58 15.83
C GLY A 267 18.59 -12.03 15.22
N VAL A 268 18.58 -12.92 14.22
CA VAL A 268 17.33 -13.32 13.52
C VAL A 268 16.49 -14.29 14.35
N GLN A 269 17.11 -15.23 15.08
CA GLN A 269 16.36 -16.16 15.94
C GLN A 269 15.67 -15.42 17.10
N PRO A 270 16.31 -14.52 17.85
CA PRO A 270 15.61 -13.66 18.81
C PRO A 270 14.52 -12.79 18.18
N LEU A 271 14.68 -12.33 16.93
CA LEU A 271 13.62 -11.62 16.22
C LEU A 271 12.41 -12.52 15.98
N LEU A 272 12.60 -13.79 15.60
CA LEU A 272 11.52 -14.77 15.46
C LEU A 272 10.82 -15.04 16.80
N ASP A 273 11.57 -15.14 17.90
CA ASP A 273 10.99 -15.27 19.23
C ASP A 273 10.16 -14.03 19.61
N ALA A 274 10.65 -12.83 19.32
CA ALA A 274 9.92 -11.58 19.53
C ALA A 274 8.64 -11.47 18.69
N VAL A 275 8.60 -12.04 17.48
CA VAL A 275 7.37 -12.16 16.69
C VAL A 275 6.31 -12.97 17.44
N LEU A 276 6.70 -14.09 18.06
CA LEU A 276 5.77 -14.92 18.81
C LEU A 276 5.34 -14.25 20.12
N ASP A 277 6.28 -13.64 20.83
CA ASP A 277 6.05 -13.07 22.16
C ASP A 277 5.29 -11.75 22.11
N PHE A 278 5.55 -10.86 21.13
CA PHE A 278 5.12 -9.47 21.16
C PHE A 278 4.18 -9.06 20.04
N LEU A 279 4.17 -9.76 18.89
CA LEU A 279 3.18 -9.49 17.85
C LEU A 279 1.86 -10.25 18.09
N PRO A 280 0.72 -9.65 17.73
CA PRO A 280 -0.58 -10.26 17.98
C PRO A 280 -0.85 -11.48 17.10
N SER A 281 -1.67 -12.37 17.63
CA SER A 281 -2.42 -13.37 16.88
C SER A 281 -3.74 -12.77 16.37
N PRO A 282 -4.48 -13.42 15.47
CA PRO A 282 -5.77 -12.92 14.97
C PRO A 282 -6.83 -12.68 16.06
N ILE A 283 -6.69 -13.28 17.24
CA ILE A 283 -7.61 -13.07 18.37
C ILE A 283 -7.18 -11.94 19.30
N ASP A 284 -5.96 -11.48 19.20
CA ASP A 284 -5.43 -10.37 20.01
C ASP A 284 -5.74 -9.00 19.41
N VAL A 285 -6.14 -8.94 18.14
CA VAL A 285 -6.50 -7.69 17.43
C VAL A 285 -8.01 -7.55 17.33
N PRO A 286 -8.53 -6.31 17.28
CA PRO A 286 -9.92 -6.09 16.89
C PRO A 286 -10.18 -6.75 15.53
N GLY A 287 -11.34 -7.38 15.34
CA GLY A 287 -11.70 -7.93 14.05
C GLY A 287 -11.80 -6.86 12.95
N ILE A 288 -12.10 -7.28 11.74
CA ILE A 288 -12.26 -6.38 10.61
C ILE A 288 -13.61 -5.65 10.66
N LYS A 289 -13.62 -4.37 10.31
CA LYS A 289 -14.87 -3.58 10.20
C LYS A 289 -15.58 -3.87 8.89
N VAL A 290 -16.91 -3.80 8.94
CA VAL A 290 -17.76 -3.79 7.75
C VAL A 290 -17.66 -2.41 7.09
N ALA A 291 -17.73 -2.35 5.76
CA ALA A 291 -17.72 -1.11 5.00
C ALA A 291 -18.89 -0.19 5.36
N ALA A 292 -18.75 1.09 5.06
CA ALA A 292 -19.85 2.06 5.14
C ALA A 292 -21.02 1.63 4.25
N GLU A 293 -22.23 1.89 4.69
CA GLU A 293 -23.41 1.83 3.82
C GLU A 293 -23.35 2.97 2.79
N GLU A 294 -24.06 2.81 1.69
CA GLU A 294 -24.07 3.80 0.62
C GLU A 294 -24.64 5.13 1.12
N GLY A 295 -23.84 6.19 1.08
CA GLY A 295 -24.19 7.54 1.58
C GLY A 295 -23.79 7.82 3.03
N GLU A 296 -23.16 6.88 3.73
CA GLU A 296 -22.57 7.10 5.06
C GLU A 296 -21.17 7.68 4.94
N GLU A 297 -20.92 8.82 5.57
CA GLU A 297 -19.59 9.42 5.64
C GLU A 297 -18.68 8.70 6.64
N ASP A 298 -17.37 8.66 6.35
CA ASP A 298 -16.34 8.08 7.22
C ASP A 298 -15.96 9.02 8.39
N THR A 299 -16.97 9.42 9.19
CA THR A 299 -16.71 10.17 10.42
C THR A 299 -16.15 9.24 11.52
N PRO A 300 -15.35 9.75 12.48
CA PRO A 300 -14.86 8.94 13.60
C PRO A 300 -15.97 8.26 14.39
N GLU A 301 -17.12 8.94 14.56
CA GLU A 301 -18.29 8.41 15.26
C GLU A 301 -18.99 7.29 14.46
N ALA A 302 -19.10 7.43 13.14
CA ALA A 302 -19.64 6.40 12.26
C ALA A 302 -18.72 5.17 12.24
N LEU A 303 -17.41 5.39 12.08
CA LEU A 303 -16.38 4.34 12.13
C LEU A 303 -16.40 3.55 13.45
N ALA A 304 -16.65 4.22 14.59
CA ALA A 304 -16.73 3.57 15.90
C ALA A 304 -17.95 2.66 16.05
N LYS A 305 -19.05 2.94 15.34
CA LYS A 305 -20.31 2.19 15.40
C LYS A 305 -20.39 1.02 14.42
N ARG A 306 -19.49 0.92 13.46
CA ARG A 306 -19.52 -0.15 12.45
C ARG A 306 -19.40 -1.52 13.07
N ARG A 307 -20.14 -2.47 12.53
CA ARG A 307 -20.03 -3.88 12.88
C ARG A 307 -18.59 -4.36 12.69
N VAL A 308 -18.07 -5.04 13.71
CA VAL A 308 -16.76 -5.68 13.70
C VAL A 308 -16.94 -7.19 13.58
N ILE A 309 -16.20 -7.83 12.69
CA ILE A 309 -16.18 -9.27 12.49
C ILE A 309 -14.93 -9.83 13.17
N PRO A 310 -15.07 -10.52 14.32
CA PRO A 310 -13.92 -11.13 15.01
C PRO A 310 -13.47 -12.40 14.33
N ALA A 311 -12.22 -12.80 14.55
CA ALA A 311 -11.67 -14.07 14.09
C ALA A 311 -12.35 -15.24 14.83
N ASN A 312 -13.35 -15.86 14.18
CA ASN A 312 -14.11 -16.99 14.72
C ASN A 312 -14.37 -18.04 13.62
N PRO A 313 -13.79 -19.25 13.71
CA PRO A 313 -14.01 -20.30 12.72
C PRO A 313 -15.45 -20.79 12.59
N LYS A 314 -16.29 -20.58 13.63
CA LYS A 314 -17.70 -21.02 13.65
C LYS A 314 -18.67 -19.96 13.14
N ALA A 315 -18.20 -18.74 12.87
CA ALA A 315 -19.02 -17.69 12.32
C ALA A 315 -19.28 -17.91 10.81
N PRO A 316 -20.23 -17.19 10.19
CA PRO A 316 -20.35 -17.14 8.73
C PRO A 316 -19.03 -16.72 8.07
N PHE A 317 -18.72 -17.33 6.93
CA PHE A 317 -17.46 -17.03 6.22
C PHE A 317 -17.41 -15.56 5.75
N ALA A 318 -16.27 -14.92 6.00
CA ALA A 318 -15.92 -13.62 5.47
C ALA A 318 -14.42 -13.56 5.18
N GLY A 319 -14.05 -13.22 3.96
CA GLY A 319 -12.66 -13.10 3.49
C GLY A 319 -12.46 -11.94 2.53
N LEU A 320 -11.24 -11.44 2.47
CA LEU A 320 -10.83 -10.33 1.62
C LEU A 320 -9.81 -10.82 0.60
N ALA A 321 -10.13 -10.67 -0.68
CA ALA A 321 -9.19 -10.90 -1.78
C ALA A 321 -8.20 -9.73 -1.85
N PHE A 322 -6.95 -9.94 -1.46
CA PHE A 322 -5.98 -8.85 -1.36
C PHE A 322 -4.89 -8.88 -2.44
N LYS A 323 -4.72 -10.01 -3.12
CA LYS A 323 -3.73 -10.16 -4.19
C LYS A 323 -4.18 -11.18 -5.22
N ILE A 324 -3.89 -10.89 -6.49
CA ILE A 324 -4.12 -11.80 -7.61
C ILE A 324 -2.80 -12.02 -8.35
N ILE A 325 -2.54 -13.26 -8.76
CA ILE A 325 -1.41 -13.63 -9.60
C ILE A 325 -1.94 -14.49 -10.74
N ASN A 326 -1.58 -14.14 -11.97
CA ASN A 326 -1.85 -14.95 -13.14
C ASN A 326 -0.56 -15.67 -13.56
N ASP A 327 -0.56 -16.98 -13.54
CA ASP A 327 0.55 -17.79 -14.01
C ASP A 327 0.13 -18.79 -15.09
N LYS A 328 1.06 -19.64 -15.51
CA LYS A 328 0.80 -20.69 -16.52
C LYS A 328 -0.23 -21.74 -16.10
N TYR A 329 -0.58 -21.82 -14.82
CA TYR A 329 -1.56 -22.76 -14.28
C TYR A 329 -2.92 -22.11 -13.99
N GLY A 330 -3.07 -20.82 -14.22
CA GLY A 330 -4.29 -20.05 -14.06
C GLY A 330 -4.19 -18.92 -13.05
N THR A 331 -5.33 -18.36 -12.69
CA THR A 331 -5.42 -17.26 -11.72
C THR A 331 -5.43 -17.79 -10.29
N LEU A 332 -4.54 -17.28 -9.46
CA LEU A 332 -4.48 -17.49 -8.02
C LEU A 332 -4.96 -16.23 -7.31
N THR A 333 -6.00 -16.34 -6.51
CA THR A 333 -6.52 -15.26 -5.68
C THR A 333 -6.13 -15.49 -4.23
N PHE A 334 -5.30 -14.64 -3.67
CA PHE A 334 -4.92 -14.70 -2.25
C PHE A 334 -5.99 -14.04 -1.41
N VAL A 335 -6.48 -14.79 -0.44
CA VAL A 335 -7.58 -14.37 0.43
C VAL A 335 -7.15 -14.45 1.89
N ARG A 336 -7.31 -13.37 2.64
CA ARG A 336 -7.29 -13.37 4.09
C ARG A 336 -8.68 -13.76 4.59
N VAL A 337 -8.76 -14.84 5.35
CA VAL A 337 -9.99 -15.30 5.97
C VAL A 337 -10.13 -14.64 7.35
N TYR A 338 -11.14 -13.82 7.53
CA TYR A 338 -11.40 -13.13 8.79
C TYR A 338 -12.35 -13.90 9.70
N ALA A 339 -13.35 -14.58 9.13
CA ALA A 339 -14.32 -15.36 9.88
C ALA A 339 -14.74 -16.62 9.11
N GLY A 340 -15.22 -17.60 9.85
CA GLY A 340 -15.77 -18.83 9.29
C GLY A 340 -14.73 -19.85 8.84
N THR A 341 -15.23 -20.91 8.25
CA THR A 341 -14.45 -22.00 7.64
C THR A 341 -14.95 -22.21 6.22
N LEU A 342 -14.04 -22.39 5.28
CA LEU A 342 -14.34 -22.59 3.86
C LEU A 342 -13.68 -23.85 3.36
N LYS A 343 -14.40 -24.65 2.56
CA LYS A 343 -13.93 -25.91 1.96
C LYS A 343 -13.80 -25.78 0.46
N SER A 344 -12.89 -26.56 -0.10
CA SER A 344 -12.80 -26.71 -1.56
C SER A 344 -14.13 -27.21 -2.14
N GLY A 345 -14.64 -26.53 -3.15
CA GLY A 345 -15.93 -26.78 -3.78
C GLY A 345 -17.10 -25.96 -3.26
N ASP A 346 -16.94 -25.24 -2.15
CA ASP A 346 -17.98 -24.38 -1.60
C ASP A 346 -18.32 -23.19 -2.53
N MET A 347 -19.54 -22.69 -2.37
CA MET A 347 -20.01 -21.48 -3.04
C MET A 347 -19.88 -20.28 -2.10
N VAL A 348 -19.33 -19.19 -2.62
CA VAL A 348 -19.24 -17.90 -1.91
C VAL A 348 -19.92 -16.81 -2.70
N GLN A 349 -20.39 -15.79 -2.00
CA GLN A 349 -20.88 -14.56 -2.58
C GLN A 349 -19.71 -13.57 -2.68
N ASN A 350 -19.39 -13.09 -3.87
CA ASN A 350 -18.61 -11.85 -4.03
C ASN A 350 -19.56 -10.69 -3.78
N THR A 351 -19.56 -10.18 -2.56
CA THR A 351 -20.50 -9.14 -2.13
C THR A 351 -20.18 -7.76 -2.68
N THR A 352 -18.95 -7.54 -3.13
CA THR A 352 -18.56 -6.27 -3.77
C THR A 352 -19.17 -6.13 -5.16
N LYS A 353 -19.33 -7.24 -5.88
CA LYS A 353 -19.84 -7.29 -7.26
C LYS A 353 -21.20 -7.97 -7.39
N ASP A 354 -21.77 -8.41 -6.28
CA ASP A 354 -23.08 -9.08 -6.17
C ASP A 354 -23.26 -10.30 -7.09
N HIS A 355 -22.28 -11.21 -7.07
CA HIS A 355 -22.42 -12.49 -7.79
C HIS A 355 -21.78 -13.66 -7.03
N ARG A 356 -22.20 -14.87 -7.38
CA ARG A 356 -21.74 -16.11 -6.75
C ARG A 356 -20.60 -16.73 -7.52
N GLU A 357 -19.58 -17.16 -6.78
CA GLU A 357 -18.45 -17.89 -7.34
C GLU A 357 -18.21 -19.21 -6.59
N ARG A 358 -17.66 -20.19 -7.29
CA ARG A 358 -17.31 -21.48 -6.71
C ARG A 358 -15.82 -21.53 -6.44
N ILE A 359 -15.45 -21.89 -5.21
CA ILE A 359 -14.06 -22.15 -4.84
C ILE A 359 -13.62 -23.46 -5.50
N GLY A 360 -12.58 -23.40 -6.29
CA GLY A 360 -11.93 -24.58 -6.84
C GLY A 360 -10.97 -25.21 -5.82
N ARG A 361 -9.70 -25.37 -6.20
CA ARG A 361 -8.64 -25.82 -5.29
C ARG A 361 -8.15 -24.66 -4.43
N MET A 362 -7.66 -25.00 -3.24
CA MET A 362 -7.06 -24.05 -2.32
C MET A 362 -5.63 -24.48 -2.01
N PHE A 363 -4.74 -23.52 -1.85
CA PHE A 363 -3.33 -23.76 -1.59
C PHE A 363 -2.82 -22.91 -0.44
N GLN A 364 -1.96 -23.50 0.36
CA GLN A 364 -1.07 -22.79 1.27
C GLN A 364 0.30 -22.64 0.59
N MET A 365 0.89 -21.47 0.68
CA MET A 365 2.15 -21.17 0.01
C MET A 365 3.33 -21.39 0.95
N HIS A 366 4.25 -22.26 0.54
CA HIS A 366 5.50 -22.53 1.25
C HIS A 366 6.67 -22.19 0.32
N ALA A 367 7.06 -20.92 0.29
CA ALA A 367 8.06 -20.42 -0.66
C ALA A 367 7.66 -20.69 -2.13
N ASP A 368 8.43 -21.48 -2.85
CA ASP A 368 8.18 -21.90 -4.23
C ASP A 368 7.17 -23.06 -4.38
N LYS A 369 6.78 -23.68 -3.24
CA LYS A 369 5.91 -24.86 -3.23
C LYS A 369 4.48 -24.48 -2.85
N ARG A 370 3.52 -25.12 -3.54
CA ARG A 370 2.09 -25.02 -3.27
C ARG A 370 1.63 -26.29 -2.59
N ALA A 371 1.19 -26.19 -1.33
CA ALA A 371 0.57 -27.30 -0.63
C ALA A 371 -0.95 -27.21 -0.78
N GLU A 372 -1.58 -28.20 -1.42
CA GLU A 372 -3.03 -28.23 -1.55
C GLU A 372 -3.68 -28.49 -0.18
N ILE A 373 -4.63 -27.65 0.18
CA ILE A 373 -5.44 -27.75 1.40
C ILE A 373 -6.90 -27.96 1.05
N LYS A 374 -7.63 -28.70 1.87
CA LYS A 374 -9.05 -28.99 1.65
C LYS A 374 -9.97 -27.97 2.32
N GLU A 375 -9.44 -27.29 3.33
CA GLU A 375 -10.21 -26.36 4.15
C GLU A 375 -9.29 -25.28 4.70
N VAL A 376 -9.84 -24.06 4.87
CA VAL A 376 -9.19 -22.91 5.46
C VAL A 376 -10.11 -22.28 6.50
N GLU A 377 -9.56 -21.83 7.62
CA GLU A 377 -10.32 -21.27 8.73
C GLU A 377 -9.99 -19.79 8.96
N ALA A 378 -10.86 -19.13 9.74
CA ALA A 378 -10.65 -17.75 10.21
C ALA A 378 -9.21 -17.56 10.72
N GLY A 379 -8.63 -16.42 10.41
CA GLY A 379 -7.27 -16.05 10.79
C GLY A 379 -6.19 -16.43 9.78
N ASP A 380 -6.45 -17.35 8.84
CA ASP A 380 -5.42 -17.83 7.90
C ASP A 380 -5.43 -17.07 6.57
N ILE A 381 -4.36 -17.27 5.79
CA ILE A 381 -4.19 -16.76 4.43
C ILE A 381 -4.03 -17.96 3.49
N ALA A 382 -4.83 -18.00 2.43
CA ALA A 382 -4.75 -19.05 1.42
C ALA A 382 -4.91 -18.49 0.01
N ALA A 383 -4.41 -19.23 -0.98
CA ALA A 383 -4.59 -18.93 -2.39
C ALA A 383 -5.70 -19.82 -2.98
N PHE A 384 -6.68 -19.19 -3.61
CA PHE A 384 -7.84 -19.85 -4.21
C PHE A 384 -7.71 -19.88 -5.74
N VAL A 385 -8.09 -21.00 -6.32
CA VAL A 385 -8.21 -21.18 -7.77
C VAL A 385 -9.69 -21.33 -8.14
N GLY A 386 -10.09 -20.79 -9.27
CA GLY A 386 -11.44 -20.94 -9.82
C GLY A 386 -12.32 -19.71 -9.69
N LEU A 387 -11.85 -18.67 -9.02
CA LEU A 387 -12.50 -17.36 -9.00
C LEU A 387 -12.24 -16.66 -10.34
N LYS A 388 -13.31 -16.29 -11.06
CA LYS A 388 -13.22 -15.74 -12.42
C LYS A 388 -13.36 -14.22 -12.46
N ASP A 389 -14.23 -13.70 -11.61
CA ASP A 389 -14.63 -12.29 -11.62
C ASP A 389 -14.15 -11.52 -10.39
N THR A 390 -13.59 -12.24 -9.41
CA THR A 390 -13.00 -11.63 -8.22
C THR A 390 -11.74 -10.84 -8.55
N THR A 391 -11.68 -9.59 -8.07
CA THR A 391 -10.52 -8.69 -8.21
C THR A 391 -9.96 -8.31 -6.85
N THR A 392 -8.77 -7.71 -6.84
CA THR A 392 -8.13 -7.24 -5.60
C THR A 392 -9.01 -6.20 -4.89
N GLY A 393 -9.28 -6.42 -3.60
CA GLY A 393 -10.17 -5.60 -2.78
C GLY A 393 -11.60 -6.14 -2.65
N ASP A 394 -11.97 -7.16 -3.41
CA ASP A 394 -13.31 -7.76 -3.31
C ASP A 394 -13.49 -8.55 -2.01
N THR A 395 -14.68 -8.48 -1.45
CA THR A 395 -15.09 -9.30 -0.31
C THR A 395 -15.79 -10.58 -0.79
N LEU A 396 -15.36 -11.70 -0.23
CA LEU A 396 -16.01 -12.98 -0.37
C LEU A 396 -16.69 -13.34 0.95
N ALA A 397 -17.99 -13.55 0.95
CA ALA A 397 -18.74 -13.84 2.16
C ALA A 397 -19.71 -15.02 1.98
N SER A 398 -20.23 -15.53 3.11
CA SER A 398 -21.33 -16.50 3.12
C SER A 398 -22.60 -15.86 2.58
N ASN A 399 -23.45 -16.64 1.89
CA ASN A 399 -24.77 -16.18 1.49
C ASN A 399 -25.70 -15.86 2.68
N ASP A 400 -25.43 -16.47 3.83
CA ASP A 400 -26.25 -16.31 5.03
C ASP A 400 -25.96 -14.98 5.79
N ASP A 401 -24.77 -14.39 5.53
CA ASP A 401 -24.35 -13.11 6.11
C ASP A 401 -23.52 -12.32 5.07
N PRO A 402 -24.16 -11.69 4.07
CA PRO A 402 -23.51 -11.03 2.96
C PRO A 402 -22.96 -9.66 3.39
N VAL A 403 -21.80 -9.65 4.02
CA VAL A 403 -21.12 -8.42 4.45
C VAL A 403 -20.15 -7.92 3.37
N ILE A 404 -19.92 -6.62 3.33
CA ILE A 404 -18.81 -6.01 2.59
C ILE A 404 -17.79 -5.54 3.64
N LEU A 405 -16.57 -6.05 3.54
CA LEU A 405 -15.49 -5.63 4.43
C LEU A 405 -14.98 -4.24 4.03
N GLU A 406 -14.42 -3.52 4.99
CA GLU A 406 -13.85 -2.20 4.77
C GLU A 406 -12.93 -2.19 3.53
N ARG A 407 -13.19 -1.25 2.61
CA ARG A 407 -12.55 -1.21 1.29
C ARG A 407 -11.09 -0.79 1.38
N MET A 408 -10.26 -1.30 0.48
CA MET A 408 -8.90 -0.81 0.27
C MET A 408 -8.94 0.48 -0.53
N ALA A 409 -8.21 1.51 -0.08
CA ALA A 409 -8.00 2.71 -0.87
C ALA A 409 -6.82 2.49 -1.83
N PHE A 410 -7.07 2.64 -3.12
CA PHE A 410 -6.04 2.55 -4.15
C PHE A 410 -5.64 3.94 -4.62
N PRO A 411 -4.33 4.23 -4.77
CA PRO A 411 -3.87 5.51 -5.29
C PRO A 411 -4.27 5.68 -6.76
N VAL A 412 -4.46 6.91 -7.16
CA VAL A 412 -4.79 7.25 -8.56
C VAL A 412 -3.48 7.33 -9.37
N PRO A 413 -3.39 6.66 -10.54
CA PRO A 413 -2.21 6.77 -11.39
C PRO A 413 -2.02 8.19 -11.92
N VAL A 414 -0.77 8.58 -12.15
CA VAL A 414 -0.37 9.95 -12.49
C VAL A 414 0.44 10.07 -13.78
N ILE A 415 0.91 8.96 -14.35
CA ILE A 415 1.65 8.89 -15.60
C ILE A 415 0.89 8.04 -16.60
N ASP A 416 0.79 8.52 -17.84
CA ASP A 416 0.19 7.83 -18.95
C ASP A 416 1.24 7.55 -20.04
N ILE A 417 1.22 6.37 -20.64
CA ILE A 417 1.99 6.03 -21.84
C ILE A 417 1.06 5.43 -22.89
N SER A 418 1.31 5.68 -24.16
CA SER A 418 0.66 4.94 -25.24
C SER A 418 1.41 3.66 -25.52
N VAL A 419 0.68 2.57 -25.75
CA VAL A 419 1.25 1.25 -26.04
C VAL A 419 0.63 0.71 -27.31
N GLU A 420 1.47 0.42 -28.31
CA GLU A 420 1.04 -0.13 -29.59
C GLU A 420 1.80 -1.41 -29.91
N PRO A 421 1.15 -2.50 -30.32
CA PRO A 421 1.84 -3.71 -30.70
C PRO A 421 2.60 -3.50 -32.01
N LYS A 422 3.80 -4.05 -32.15
CA LYS A 422 4.58 -3.95 -33.39
C LYS A 422 3.96 -4.72 -34.57
N THR A 423 3.09 -5.66 -34.31
CA THR A 423 2.42 -6.50 -35.32
C THR A 423 0.92 -6.54 -35.13
N LYS A 424 0.16 -6.72 -36.21
CA LYS A 424 -1.31 -6.85 -36.12
C LYS A 424 -1.76 -8.05 -35.31
N GLU A 425 -1.02 -9.16 -35.36
CA GLU A 425 -1.29 -10.36 -34.57
C GLU A 425 -1.03 -10.14 -33.08
N GLY A 426 -0.22 -9.13 -32.73
CA GLY A 426 0.08 -8.74 -31.34
C GLY A 426 -1.07 -8.02 -30.63
N ILE A 427 -2.07 -7.48 -31.35
CA ILE A 427 -3.15 -6.66 -30.76
C ILE A 427 -3.94 -7.48 -29.73
N GLU A 428 -4.40 -8.68 -30.12
CA GLU A 428 -5.20 -9.54 -29.24
C GLU A 428 -4.39 -10.02 -28.04
N LYS A 429 -3.15 -10.46 -28.27
CA LYS A 429 -2.22 -10.86 -27.19
C LYS A 429 -1.90 -9.71 -26.24
N MET A 430 -1.69 -8.51 -26.76
CA MET A 430 -1.45 -7.31 -25.97
C MET A 430 -2.64 -6.99 -25.09
N THR A 431 -3.84 -6.96 -25.67
CA THR A 431 -5.06 -6.67 -24.92
C THR A 431 -5.29 -7.66 -23.80
N LEU A 432 -5.17 -8.96 -24.08
CA LEU A 432 -5.31 -10.01 -23.07
C LEU A 432 -4.20 -9.93 -21.99
N GLY A 433 -2.95 -9.69 -22.42
CA GLY A 433 -1.82 -9.52 -21.48
C GLY A 433 -2.00 -8.34 -20.57
N LEU A 434 -2.35 -7.16 -21.11
CA LEU A 434 -2.59 -5.96 -20.32
C LEU A 434 -3.80 -6.09 -19.40
N GLN A 435 -4.88 -6.76 -19.82
CA GLN A 435 -6.03 -7.04 -18.96
C GLN A 435 -5.65 -7.92 -17.76
N LYS A 436 -4.82 -8.96 -17.98
CA LYS A 436 -4.32 -9.80 -16.89
C LYS A 436 -3.45 -8.99 -15.93
N LEU A 437 -2.51 -8.20 -16.44
CA LEU A 437 -1.66 -7.34 -15.61
C LEU A 437 -2.49 -6.32 -14.81
N ALA A 438 -3.51 -5.72 -15.42
CA ALA A 438 -4.43 -4.81 -14.72
C ALA A 438 -5.32 -5.52 -13.67
N SER A 439 -5.62 -6.80 -13.84
CA SER A 439 -6.32 -7.58 -12.82
C SER A 439 -5.46 -7.87 -11.58
N GLU A 440 -4.14 -7.92 -11.76
CA GLU A 440 -3.18 -8.10 -10.66
C GLU A 440 -2.91 -6.79 -9.91
N ASP A 441 -2.87 -5.68 -10.64
CA ASP A 441 -2.51 -4.37 -10.13
C ASP A 441 -3.64 -3.34 -10.29
N PRO A 442 -4.41 -3.06 -9.25
CA PRO A 442 -5.52 -2.10 -9.30
C PRO A 442 -5.08 -0.63 -9.50
N SER A 443 -3.78 -0.30 -9.40
CA SER A 443 -3.26 1.03 -9.75
C SER A 443 -2.98 1.18 -11.25
N LEU A 444 -2.99 0.06 -11.99
CA LEU A 444 -2.82 0.07 -13.43
C LEU A 444 -4.17 0.28 -14.11
N ARG A 445 -4.28 1.33 -14.93
CA ARG A 445 -5.50 1.59 -15.70
C ARG A 445 -5.25 1.49 -17.19
N LEU A 446 -6.21 0.89 -17.88
CA LEU A 446 -6.22 0.77 -19.33
C LEU A 446 -7.35 1.61 -19.90
N LYS A 447 -7.04 2.44 -20.87
CA LYS A 447 -8.01 3.23 -21.64
C LYS A 447 -7.68 3.11 -23.12
N THR A 448 -8.67 2.91 -23.95
CA THR A 448 -8.51 3.04 -25.40
C THR A 448 -8.91 4.45 -25.79
N ASP A 449 -8.01 5.18 -26.42
CA ASP A 449 -8.30 6.48 -27.02
C ASP A 449 -9.25 6.26 -28.20
N GLN A 450 -10.41 6.89 -28.16
CA GLN A 450 -11.45 6.70 -29.18
C GLN A 450 -11.14 7.38 -30.52
N GLU A 451 -10.28 8.40 -30.50
CA GLU A 451 -9.91 9.16 -31.71
C GLU A 451 -8.73 8.50 -32.44
N THR A 452 -7.70 8.10 -31.68
CA THR A 452 -6.48 7.52 -32.23
C THR A 452 -6.50 5.99 -32.30
N GLY A 453 -7.39 5.34 -31.53
CA GLY A 453 -7.41 3.88 -31.37
C GLY A 453 -6.26 3.33 -30.54
N GLN A 454 -5.40 4.19 -29.96
CA GLN A 454 -4.25 3.78 -29.16
C GLN A 454 -4.68 3.26 -27.78
N THR A 455 -3.95 2.29 -27.27
CA THR A 455 -4.10 1.85 -25.89
C THR A 455 -3.24 2.73 -24.99
N ILE A 456 -3.88 3.43 -24.06
CA ILE A 456 -3.23 4.23 -23.03
C ILE A 456 -3.13 3.41 -21.76
N LEU A 457 -1.93 3.33 -21.20
CA LEU A 457 -1.61 2.65 -19.96
C LEU A 457 -1.23 3.72 -18.92
N SER A 458 -1.98 3.77 -17.82
CA SER A 458 -1.75 4.71 -16.71
C SER A 458 -1.17 3.98 -15.50
N GLY A 459 -0.15 4.55 -14.86
CA GLY A 459 0.56 3.97 -13.71
C GLY A 459 1.07 5.00 -12.72
N MET A 460 1.70 4.52 -11.65
CA MET A 460 2.15 5.32 -10.50
C MET A 460 3.48 6.05 -10.75
N GLY A 461 4.32 5.52 -11.64
CA GLY A 461 5.64 6.07 -11.93
C GLY A 461 6.25 5.47 -13.18
N GLU A 462 7.38 6.02 -13.63
CA GLU A 462 8.09 5.54 -14.82
C GLU A 462 8.55 4.08 -14.63
N LEU A 463 9.14 3.77 -13.46
CA LEU A 463 9.61 2.41 -13.14
C LEU A 463 8.46 1.41 -13.12
N HIS A 464 7.31 1.79 -12.57
CA HIS A 464 6.12 0.95 -12.55
C HIS A 464 5.71 0.55 -13.98
N LEU A 465 5.55 1.54 -14.88
CA LEU A 465 5.16 1.30 -16.26
C LEU A 465 6.23 0.52 -17.06
N GLU A 466 7.52 0.79 -16.81
CA GLU A 466 8.62 0.06 -17.42
C GLU A 466 8.56 -1.44 -17.07
N ILE A 467 8.30 -1.76 -15.81
CA ILE A 467 8.15 -3.16 -15.35
C ILE A 467 6.93 -3.83 -15.98
N ILE A 468 5.79 -3.14 -16.05
CA ILE A 468 4.60 -3.67 -16.72
C ILE A 468 4.85 -3.99 -18.19
N ILE A 469 5.54 -3.12 -18.90
CA ILE A 469 5.89 -3.36 -20.31
C ILE A 469 6.89 -4.51 -20.45
N ASP A 470 7.87 -4.61 -19.58
CA ASP A 470 8.83 -5.73 -19.60
C ASP A 470 8.13 -7.06 -19.27
N ARG A 471 7.18 -7.09 -18.32
CA ARG A 471 6.32 -8.24 -18.04
C ARG A 471 5.46 -8.61 -19.26
N LEU A 472 4.86 -7.63 -19.93
CA LEU A 472 4.09 -7.86 -21.16
C LEU A 472 4.92 -8.57 -22.22
N ARG A 473 6.19 -8.18 -22.37
CA ARG A 473 7.13 -8.81 -23.30
C ARG A 473 7.52 -10.22 -22.86
N ARG A 474 7.95 -10.40 -21.62
CA ARG A 474 8.49 -11.69 -21.12
C ARG A 474 7.41 -12.73 -20.87
N GLU A 475 6.29 -12.35 -20.25
CA GLU A 475 5.25 -13.27 -19.83
C GLU A 475 4.21 -13.54 -20.95
N HIS A 476 3.95 -12.53 -21.79
CA HIS A 476 2.93 -12.60 -22.84
C HIS A 476 3.48 -12.63 -24.26
N GLY A 477 4.80 -12.49 -24.42
CA GLY A 477 5.48 -12.54 -25.74
C GLY A 477 5.05 -11.41 -26.67
N VAL A 478 4.74 -10.21 -26.14
CA VAL A 478 4.28 -9.06 -26.91
C VAL A 478 5.36 -8.00 -26.96
N ASP A 479 5.87 -7.72 -28.17
CA ASP A 479 6.69 -6.53 -28.42
C ASP A 479 5.78 -5.35 -28.76
N ALA A 480 5.95 -4.26 -28.02
CA ALA A 480 5.16 -3.03 -28.18
C ALA A 480 6.07 -1.81 -28.44
N ASN A 481 5.56 -0.86 -29.20
CA ASN A 481 6.07 0.50 -29.27
C ASN A 481 5.47 1.30 -28.11
N ILE A 482 6.28 2.07 -27.42
CA ILE A 482 5.89 2.85 -26.25
C ILE A 482 6.03 4.31 -26.61
N GLY A 483 4.94 5.07 -26.45
CA GLY A 483 4.97 6.52 -26.54
C GLY A 483 5.66 7.17 -25.35
N ALA A 484 6.08 8.42 -25.52
CA ALA A 484 6.70 9.18 -24.43
C ALA A 484 5.73 9.33 -23.25
N PRO A 485 6.23 9.30 -21.99
CA PRO A 485 5.40 9.53 -20.82
C PRO A 485 4.66 10.86 -20.92
N GLN A 486 3.39 10.84 -20.57
CA GLN A 486 2.51 12.00 -20.51
C GLN A 486 2.03 12.19 -19.08
N VAL A 487 1.79 13.44 -18.71
CA VAL A 487 1.20 13.76 -17.40
C VAL A 487 -0.30 13.51 -17.45
N ALA A 488 -0.84 12.81 -16.48
CA ALA A 488 -2.28 12.65 -16.32
C ALA A 488 -2.88 13.92 -15.68
N TYR A 489 -3.15 14.92 -16.52
CA TYR A 489 -3.81 16.14 -16.09
C TYR A 489 -5.26 15.87 -15.65
N ARG A 490 -5.83 16.82 -14.89
CA ARG A 490 -7.24 16.85 -14.50
C ARG A 490 -7.82 18.22 -14.81
N GLU A 491 -9.14 18.30 -14.78
CA GLU A 491 -9.85 19.57 -14.84
C GLU A 491 -10.67 19.76 -13.56
N THR A 492 -10.92 21.00 -13.16
CA THR A 492 -11.87 21.38 -12.13
C THR A 492 -12.46 22.75 -12.44
N ILE A 493 -13.33 23.25 -11.58
CA ILE A 493 -13.96 24.56 -11.71
C ILE A 493 -13.56 25.50 -10.58
N SER A 494 -13.54 26.79 -10.86
CA SER A 494 -13.09 27.81 -9.89
C SER A 494 -14.24 28.61 -9.26
N LYS A 495 -15.45 28.56 -9.81
CA LYS A 495 -16.61 29.31 -9.33
C LYS A 495 -17.90 28.54 -9.52
N PRO A 496 -18.92 28.76 -8.65
CA PRO A 496 -20.22 28.13 -8.81
C PRO A 496 -20.92 28.67 -10.07
N HIS A 497 -21.69 27.79 -10.72
CA HIS A 497 -22.54 28.16 -11.87
C HIS A 497 -23.79 27.30 -11.92
N THR A 498 -24.93 27.94 -12.21
CA THR A 498 -26.20 27.22 -12.44
C THR A 498 -26.50 27.22 -13.92
N HIS A 499 -26.69 26.04 -14.48
CA HIS A 499 -27.02 25.89 -15.90
C HIS A 499 -28.31 25.11 -16.09
N THR A 500 -29.12 25.54 -17.09
CA THR A 500 -30.32 24.83 -17.52
C THR A 500 -30.14 24.43 -18.97
N TYR A 501 -30.35 23.17 -19.26
CA TYR A 501 -30.28 22.64 -20.62
C TYR A 501 -31.54 21.90 -21.00
N THR A 502 -32.09 22.20 -22.19
CA THR A 502 -33.27 21.53 -22.75
C THR A 502 -32.85 20.71 -23.97
N HIS A 503 -32.92 19.40 -23.88
CA HIS A 503 -32.81 18.50 -25.02
C HIS A 503 -34.16 18.33 -25.68
N LYS A 504 -34.26 18.76 -26.93
CA LYS A 504 -35.46 18.60 -27.74
C LYS A 504 -35.08 18.13 -29.15
N LYS A 505 -35.54 16.95 -29.53
CA LYS A 505 -35.32 16.41 -30.87
C LYS A 505 -36.67 15.85 -31.41
N GLN A 506 -37.07 16.31 -32.56
CA GLN A 506 -38.23 15.78 -33.30
C GLN A 506 -37.73 15.26 -34.64
N SER A 507 -37.81 13.95 -34.87
CA SER A 507 -37.51 13.32 -36.14
C SER A 507 -38.53 12.23 -36.39
N GLY A 508 -39.55 12.49 -37.20
CA GLY A 508 -40.45 11.52 -37.86
C GLY A 508 -40.90 10.28 -37.09
N GLY A 509 -41.16 10.41 -35.78
CA GLY A 509 -41.53 9.34 -34.87
C GLY A 509 -41.69 9.87 -33.44
N SER A 510 -41.50 9.04 -32.39
CA SER A 510 -41.46 9.50 -30.98
C SER A 510 -40.35 10.54 -30.81
N GLY A 511 -40.69 11.74 -30.32
CA GLY A 511 -39.73 12.79 -30.01
C GLY A 511 -38.81 12.44 -28.84
N GLN A 512 -37.81 13.27 -28.59
CA GLN A 512 -36.99 13.22 -27.37
C GLN A 512 -37.10 14.56 -26.67
N TYR A 513 -37.44 14.57 -25.40
CA TYR A 513 -37.51 15.77 -24.57
C TYR A 513 -36.98 15.52 -23.17
N ALA A 514 -36.07 16.35 -22.72
CA ALA A 514 -35.63 16.39 -21.30
C ALA A 514 -35.05 17.77 -21.00
N GLU A 515 -35.45 18.37 -19.89
CA GLU A 515 -34.83 19.58 -19.37
C GLU A 515 -34.27 19.30 -17.97
N VAL A 516 -33.03 19.72 -17.75
CA VAL A 516 -32.35 19.61 -16.46
C VAL A 516 -31.78 20.95 -16.05
N LYS A 517 -31.92 21.30 -14.77
CA LYS A 517 -31.27 22.46 -14.16
C LYS A 517 -30.34 22.00 -13.08
N ILE A 518 -29.04 22.25 -13.25
CA ILE A 518 -27.97 21.75 -12.39
C ILE A 518 -27.14 22.92 -11.89
N ILE A 519 -26.81 22.88 -10.58
CA ILE A 519 -25.85 23.77 -9.95
C ILE A 519 -24.52 23.03 -9.89
N PHE A 520 -23.46 23.61 -10.43
CA PHE A 520 -22.08 23.13 -10.35
C PHE A 520 -21.34 24.02 -9.34
N GLU A 521 -20.68 23.41 -8.35
CA GLU A 521 -19.97 24.11 -7.29
C GLU A 521 -18.59 23.50 -7.10
N PRO A 522 -17.51 24.31 -7.00
CA PRO A 522 -16.18 23.79 -6.70
C PRO A 522 -16.16 23.19 -5.28
N GLN A 523 -15.35 22.15 -5.09
CA GLN A 523 -15.09 21.54 -3.79
C GLN A 523 -13.62 21.70 -3.42
N GLU A 524 -13.29 21.31 -2.19
CA GLU A 524 -11.91 21.25 -1.71
C GLU A 524 -11.12 20.18 -2.45
N ARG A 525 -9.81 20.28 -2.42
CA ARG A 525 -8.91 19.32 -3.06
C ARG A 525 -9.17 17.91 -2.54
N ASN A 526 -9.16 16.95 -3.45
CA ASN A 526 -9.39 15.52 -3.19
C ASN A 526 -10.79 15.18 -2.66
N ALA A 527 -11.75 16.09 -2.74
CA ALA A 527 -13.13 15.83 -2.38
C ALA A 527 -13.86 14.95 -3.43
N GLY A 528 -13.27 14.85 -4.64
CA GLY A 528 -13.83 14.06 -5.72
C GLY A 528 -15.06 14.71 -6.35
N VAL A 529 -16.00 13.89 -6.83
CA VAL A 529 -17.24 14.34 -7.47
C VAL A 529 -18.43 13.92 -6.61
N ALA A 530 -19.20 14.90 -6.15
CA ALA A 530 -20.38 14.67 -5.32
C ALA A 530 -21.67 15.00 -6.07
N PHE A 531 -22.70 14.18 -5.89
CA PHE A 531 -24.05 14.40 -6.41
C PHE A 531 -25.04 14.71 -5.29
N GLU A 532 -25.87 15.70 -5.50
CA GLU A 532 -27.00 16.00 -4.63
C GLU A 532 -28.29 16.16 -5.43
N ASN A 533 -29.38 15.53 -4.96
CA ASN A 533 -30.69 15.69 -5.57
C ASN A 533 -31.57 16.58 -4.69
N LYS A 534 -31.98 17.74 -5.22
CA LYS A 534 -32.88 18.72 -4.59
C LYS A 534 -34.15 18.96 -5.42
N VAL A 535 -34.53 18.04 -6.29
CA VAL A 535 -35.75 18.17 -7.09
C VAL A 535 -36.99 18.13 -6.18
N VAL A 536 -37.85 19.16 -6.30
CA VAL A 536 -39.09 19.27 -5.56
C VAL A 536 -40.27 19.16 -6.53
N GLY A 537 -41.39 18.55 -6.07
CA GLY A 537 -42.63 18.50 -6.82
C GLY A 537 -42.64 17.55 -8.04
N GLY A 538 -41.60 16.71 -8.18
CA GLY A 538 -41.56 15.71 -9.26
C GLY A 538 -41.30 16.31 -10.65
N SER A 539 -40.67 17.49 -10.74
CA SER A 539 -40.32 18.14 -12.01
C SER A 539 -39.37 17.27 -12.85
N VAL A 540 -38.57 16.43 -12.22
CA VAL A 540 -37.86 15.32 -12.84
C VAL A 540 -38.36 14.02 -12.18
N PRO A 541 -38.98 13.08 -12.92
CA PRO A 541 -39.39 11.79 -12.39
C PRO A 541 -38.23 11.01 -11.77
N ARG A 542 -38.48 10.35 -10.64
CA ARG A 542 -37.44 9.61 -9.88
C ARG A 542 -36.69 8.58 -10.73
N GLU A 543 -37.37 7.95 -11.68
CA GLU A 543 -36.81 6.97 -12.61
C GLU A 543 -35.76 7.53 -13.56
N TYR A 544 -35.73 8.86 -13.81
CA TYR A 544 -34.77 9.51 -14.69
C TYR A 544 -33.56 10.12 -13.96
N ILE A 545 -33.62 10.25 -12.63
CA ILE A 545 -32.51 10.80 -11.84
C ILE A 545 -31.21 9.98 -11.99
N PRO A 546 -31.24 8.62 -11.98
CA PRO A 546 -30.03 7.84 -12.25
C PRO A 546 -29.43 8.06 -13.64
N ALA A 547 -30.28 8.37 -14.63
CA ALA A 547 -29.81 8.67 -15.99
C ALA A 547 -29.09 10.03 -16.07
N VAL A 548 -29.54 11.03 -15.29
CA VAL A 548 -28.85 12.33 -15.14
C VAL A 548 -27.49 12.10 -14.50
N GLU A 549 -27.42 11.37 -13.41
CA GLU A 549 -26.18 11.05 -12.71
C GLU A 549 -25.20 10.32 -13.63
N LYS A 550 -25.67 9.29 -14.33
CA LYS A 550 -24.86 8.54 -15.31
C LYS A 550 -24.33 9.46 -16.43
N GLY A 551 -25.17 10.36 -16.95
CA GLY A 551 -24.78 11.32 -18.00
C GLY A 551 -23.65 12.23 -17.53
N ILE A 552 -23.71 12.77 -16.33
CA ILE A 552 -22.64 13.60 -15.75
C ILE A 552 -21.37 12.77 -15.53
N LYS A 553 -21.46 11.59 -14.90
CA LYS A 553 -20.32 10.72 -14.66
C LYS A 553 -19.55 10.37 -15.96
N VAL A 554 -20.27 10.02 -17.01
CA VAL A 554 -19.64 9.74 -18.31
C VAL A 554 -18.95 10.98 -18.88
N GLN A 555 -19.58 12.17 -18.78
CA GLN A 555 -19.02 13.40 -19.33
C GLN A 555 -17.83 13.92 -18.50
N CYS A 556 -17.78 13.64 -17.20
CA CYS A 556 -16.62 13.97 -16.35
C CYS A 556 -15.31 13.37 -16.85
N GLU A 557 -15.35 12.20 -17.50
CA GLU A 557 -14.15 11.53 -18.00
C GLU A 557 -13.45 12.27 -19.15
N THR A 558 -14.15 13.15 -19.85
CA THR A 558 -13.62 13.90 -21.00
C THR A 558 -13.49 15.39 -20.77
N GLY A 559 -13.89 15.92 -19.62
CA GLY A 559 -13.79 17.33 -19.26
C GLY A 559 -14.41 18.31 -20.27
N VAL A 560 -13.96 19.55 -20.23
CA VAL A 560 -14.50 20.62 -21.10
C VAL A 560 -13.44 21.57 -21.68
N LEU A 561 -12.17 21.52 -21.19
CA LEU A 561 -11.07 22.38 -21.67
C LEU A 561 -10.15 21.67 -22.65
N ALA A 562 -9.57 20.56 -22.22
CA ALA A 562 -8.54 19.84 -22.96
C ALA A 562 -8.77 18.31 -22.97
N GLY A 563 -9.96 17.88 -22.59
CA GLY A 563 -10.34 16.46 -22.62
C GLY A 563 -9.90 15.65 -21.39
N PHE A 564 -9.47 16.30 -20.31
CA PHE A 564 -9.03 15.61 -19.10
C PHE A 564 -10.20 15.36 -18.14
N PRO A 565 -10.15 14.27 -17.34
CA PRO A 565 -11.17 14.01 -16.34
C PRO A 565 -11.36 15.18 -15.37
N THR A 566 -12.63 15.53 -15.10
CA THR A 566 -13.00 16.60 -14.17
C THR A 566 -13.22 16.07 -12.77
N VAL A 567 -12.61 16.71 -11.76
CA VAL A 567 -12.62 16.32 -10.36
C VAL A 567 -12.92 17.50 -9.42
N ASP A 568 -13.14 17.21 -8.14
CA ASP A 568 -13.27 18.19 -7.05
C ASP A 568 -14.39 19.22 -7.29
N PHE A 569 -15.55 18.73 -7.66
CA PHE A 569 -16.76 19.55 -7.78
C PHE A 569 -18.01 18.77 -7.31
N LYS A 570 -19.01 19.54 -6.90
CA LYS A 570 -20.32 19.05 -6.57
C LYS A 570 -21.31 19.48 -7.63
N TYR A 571 -22.23 18.61 -7.99
CA TYR A 571 -23.36 18.98 -8.83
C TYR A 571 -24.69 18.63 -8.15
N THR A 572 -25.60 19.62 -8.16
CA THR A 572 -26.92 19.50 -7.52
C THR A 572 -27.98 19.61 -8.59
N LEU A 573 -28.77 18.56 -8.79
CA LEU A 573 -29.94 18.59 -9.64
C LEU A 573 -31.08 19.27 -8.86
N VAL A 574 -31.50 20.47 -9.30
CA VAL A 574 -32.48 21.29 -8.58
C VAL A 574 -33.86 21.33 -9.23
N ASP A 575 -33.90 21.22 -10.56
CA ASP A 575 -35.16 21.33 -11.31
C ASP A 575 -35.03 20.68 -12.69
N GLY A 576 -36.14 20.55 -13.41
CA GLY A 576 -36.17 20.07 -14.78
C GLY A 576 -37.59 20.05 -15.32
N LYS A 577 -37.74 19.57 -16.56
CA LYS A 577 -39.04 19.33 -17.19
C LYS A 577 -39.02 18.04 -17.98
N TYR A 578 -40.13 17.35 -17.97
CA TYR A 578 -40.35 16.16 -18.76
C TYR A 578 -41.62 16.28 -19.62
N HIS A 579 -41.76 15.39 -20.58
CA HIS A 579 -42.95 15.26 -21.40
C HIS A 579 -43.43 13.80 -21.34
N ASP A 580 -44.71 13.60 -21.08
CA ASP A 580 -45.27 12.27 -20.80
C ASP A 580 -45.03 11.22 -21.89
N VAL A 581 -44.84 11.65 -23.14
CA VAL A 581 -44.63 10.75 -24.30
C VAL A 581 -43.19 10.73 -24.79
N ASP A 582 -42.49 11.89 -24.75
CA ASP A 582 -41.20 12.10 -25.43
C ASP A 582 -40.00 12.01 -24.44
N SER A 583 -40.24 11.88 -23.15
CA SER A 583 -39.17 11.73 -22.18
C SER A 583 -38.76 10.26 -21.98
N SER A 584 -37.46 10.07 -21.82
CA SER A 584 -36.84 8.78 -21.57
C SER A 584 -35.54 8.92 -20.78
N ALA A 585 -35.07 7.85 -20.17
CA ALA A 585 -33.77 7.82 -19.51
C ALA A 585 -32.64 8.30 -20.45
N LEU A 586 -32.67 7.89 -21.72
CA LEU A 586 -31.68 8.33 -22.71
C LEU A 586 -31.75 9.84 -22.98
N ALA A 587 -32.96 10.43 -23.06
CA ALA A 587 -33.11 11.87 -23.27
C ALA A 587 -32.53 12.66 -22.09
N PHE A 588 -32.74 12.21 -20.86
CA PHE A 588 -32.16 12.81 -19.65
C PHE A 588 -30.65 12.61 -19.55
N GLU A 589 -30.11 11.46 -19.94
CA GLU A 589 -28.66 11.23 -20.03
C GLU A 589 -28.00 12.21 -21.03
N ILE A 590 -28.61 12.41 -22.21
CA ILE A 590 -28.11 13.34 -23.23
C ILE A 590 -28.21 14.79 -22.72
N ALA A 591 -29.34 15.16 -22.11
CA ALA A 591 -29.52 16.50 -21.54
C ALA A 591 -28.50 16.80 -20.43
N ALA A 592 -28.21 15.83 -19.57
CA ALA A 592 -27.22 15.95 -18.51
C ALA A 592 -25.81 16.14 -19.05
N LYS A 593 -25.41 15.35 -20.06
CA LYS A 593 -24.10 15.50 -20.74
C LYS A 593 -23.93 16.89 -21.35
N ALA A 594 -24.95 17.38 -22.02
CA ALA A 594 -24.91 18.70 -22.62
C ALA A 594 -24.91 19.81 -21.56
N CYS A 595 -25.73 19.68 -20.52
CA CYS A 595 -25.77 20.61 -19.40
C CYS A 595 -24.39 20.70 -18.69
N PHE A 596 -23.72 19.59 -18.51
CA PHE A 596 -22.35 19.57 -17.99
C PHE A 596 -21.39 20.35 -18.90
N ARG A 597 -21.36 20.02 -20.20
CA ARG A 597 -20.43 20.67 -21.15
C ARG A 597 -20.59 22.19 -21.21
N GLU A 598 -21.83 22.66 -21.20
CA GLU A 598 -22.10 24.10 -21.28
C GLU A 598 -21.93 24.78 -19.92
N GLY A 599 -22.45 24.18 -18.86
CA GLY A 599 -22.38 24.73 -17.50
C GLY A 599 -20.95 24.79 -16.94
N MET A 600 -20.15 23.75 -17.13
CA MET A 600 -18.77 23.70 -16.67
C MET A 600 -17.88 24.73 -17.38
N LYS A 601 -18.12 25.02 -18.67
CA LYS A 601 -17.43 26.10 -19.40
C LYS A 601 -17.66 27.46 -18.76
N GLN A 602 -18.85 27.68 -18.19
CA GLN A 602 -19.23 28.96 -17.54
C GLN A 602 -18.73 29.02 -16.08
N ALA A 603 -18.46 27.87 -15.47
CA ALA A 603 -18.01 27.74 -14.08
C ALA A 603 -16.51 28.04 -13.88
N GLY A 604 -15.81 28.59 -14.89
CA GLY A 604 -14.40 28.92 -14.83
C GLY A 604 -13.52 27.68 -14.70
N PRO A 605 -13.50 26.81 -15.72
CA PRO A 605 -12.72 25.58 -15.68
C PRO A 605 -11.22 25.87 -15.69
N ILE A 606 -10.45 25.06 -14.96
CA ILE A 606 -9.00 25.14 -14.82
C ILE A 606 -8.38 23.74 -14.97
N ILE A 607 -7.16 23.69 -15.50
CA ILE A 607 -6.36 22.46 -15.59
C ILE A 607 -5.55 22.28 -14.30
N LEU A 608 -5.50 21.06 -13.81
CA LEU A 608 -4.71 20.64 -12.67
C LEU A 608 -3.56 19.75 -13.13
N GLU A 609 -2.38 19.94 -12.53
CA GLU A 609 -1.21 19.08 -12.71
C GLU A 609 -0.87 18.32 -11.42
N PRO A 610 -0.34 17.09 -11.51
CA PRO A 610 0.10 16.36 -10.33
C PRO A 610 1.40 16.96 -9.81
N ILE A 611 1.42 17.25 -8.51
CA ILE A 611 2.59 17.69 -7.75
C ILE A 611 3.16 16.50 -7.00
N MET A 612 4.46 16.29 -7.16
CA MET A 612 5.21 15.22 -6.50
C MET A 612 5.90 15.75 -5.25
N ASP A 613 5.85 15.00 -4.18
CA ASP A 613 6.73 15.15 -3.03
C ASP A 613 8.06 14.47 -3.39
N VAL A 614 9.07 15.29 -3.64
CA VAL A 614 10.40 14.87 -4.08
C VAL A 614 11.38 15.00 -2.95
N GLU A 615 12.14 13.97 -2.73
CA GLU A 615 13.19 13.95 -1.75
C GLU A 615 14.51 13.56 -2.40
N VAL A 616 15.51 14.41 -2.24
CA VAL A 616 16.85 14.20 -2.78
C VAL A 616 17.85 14.10 -1.65
N THR A 617 18.52 12.95 -1.56
CA THR A 617 19.68 12.77 -0.65
C THR A 617 20.95 13.05 -1.42
N THR A 618 21.71 14.05 -0.99
CA THR A 618 22.92 14.53 -1.67
C THR A 618 24.05 14.85 -0.68
N PRO A 619 25.32 14.68 -1.05
CA PRO A 619 26.44 15.22 -0.26
C PRO A 619 26.35 16.74 -0.10
N ASN A 620 26.88 17.26 1.02
CA ASN A 620 26.87 18.69 1.36
C ASN A 620 27.38 19.62 0.25
N ASP A 621 28.38 19.19 -0.50
CA ASP A 621 29.02 19.94 -1.60
C ASP A 621 28.11 20.13 -2.83
N HIS A 622 27.03 19.36 -2.97
CA HIS A 622 26.09 19.46 -4.09
C HIS A 622 24.69 20.00 -3.73
N VAL A 623 24.45 20.37 -2.46
CA VAL A 623 23.14 20.85 -2.01
C VAL A 623 22.69 22.09 -2.77
N GLY A 624 23.59 23.05 -3.01
CA GLY A 624 23.28 24.26 -3.76
C GLY A 624 22.84 23.99 -5.19
N ASP A 625 23.51 23.05 -5.87
CA ASP A 625 23.19 22.64 -7.23
C ASP A 625 21.83 21.95 -7.29
N VAL A 626 21.55 21.04 -6.34
CA VAL A 626 20.28 20.32 -6.23
C VAL A 626 19.11 21.28 -5.97
N VAL A 627 19.25 22.18 -5.01
CA VAL A 627 18.23 23.19 -4.68
C VAL A 627 18.00 24.13 -5.88
N GLY A 628 19.07 24.57 -6.52
CA GLY A 628 18.99 25.42 -7.72
C GLY A 628 18.28 24.73 -8.88
N ASP A 629 18.52 23.43 -9.09
CA ASP A 629 17.87 22.66 -10.14
C ASP A 629 16.38 22.40 -9.83
N LEU A 630 16.04 22.02 -8.61
CA LEU A 630 14.65 21.84 -8.18
C LEU A 630 13.85 23.14 -8.34
N ASN A 631 14.42 24.29 -8.00
CA ASN A 631 13.76 25.59 -8.20
C ASN A 631 13.54 25.88 -9.70
N ARG A 632 14.49 25.57 -10.59
CA ARG A 632 14.31 25.71 -12.05
C ARG A 632 13.17 24.83 -12.56
N ARG A 633 12.93 23.69 -11.92
CA ARG A 633 11.85 22.75 -12.21
C ARG A 633 10.51 23.14 -11.57
N ARG A 634 10.34 24.41 -11.21
CA ARG A 634 9.14 24.92 -10.53
C ARG A 634 8.91 24.28 -9.16
N GLY A 635 9.95 23.69 -8.58
CA GLY A 635 9.88 23.05 -7.28
C GLY A 635 9.80 24.07 -6.14
N MET A 636 8.99 23.77 -5.15
CA MET A 636 8.90 24.52 -3.89
C MET A 636 9.62 23.74 -2.80
N ILE A 637 10.79 24.22 -2.37
CA ILE A 637 11.56 23.58 -1.30
C ILE A 637 10.76 23.65 0.00
N GLN A 638 10.54 22.51 0.64
CA GLN A 638 9.80 22.38 1.89
C GLN A 638 10.74 22.34 3.08
N ASN A 639 11.79 21.52 3.00
CA ASN A 639 12.73 21.32 4.10
C ASN A 639 14.12 20.89 3.58
N GLN A 640 15.14 21.13 4.42
CA GLN A 640 16.50 20.65 4.23
C GLN A 640 17.01 20.11 5.58
N GLU A 641 17.34 18.83 5.63
CA GLU A 641 17.83 18.17 6.83
C GLU A 641 19.26 17.67 6.63
N SER A 642 20.16 18.06 7.51
CA SER A 642 21.55 17.56 7.50
C SER A 642 21.64 16.23 8.25
N SER A 643 22.16 15.20 7.59
CA SER A 643 22.43 13.89 8.17
C SER A 643 23.90 13.50 7.96
N GLY A 644 24.74 13.89 8.89
CA GLY A 644 26.20 13.65 8.80
C GLY A 644 26.84 14.37 7.60
N SER A 645 27.38 13.60 6.63
CA SER A 645 28.01 14.11 5.40
C SER A 645 27.03 14.36 4.25
N THR A 646 25.75 14.10 4.46
CA THR A 646 24.70 14.23 3.44
C THR A 646 23.61 15.18 3.90
N VAL A 647 22.89 15.76 2.95
CA VAL A 647 21.68 16.57 3.18
C VAL A 647 20.52 15.95 2.43
N ILE A 648 19.37 15.92 3.07
CA ILE A 648 18.11 15.53 2.49
C ILE A 648 17.35 16.81 2.14
N VAL A 649 17.05 17.00 0.87
CA VAL A 649 16.27 18.13 0.36
C VAL A 649 14.89 17.62 -0.02
N ARG A 650 13.83 18.17 0.61
CA ARG A 650 12.43 17.88 0.27
C ARG A 650 11.81 19.04 -0.50
N ALA A 651 11.11 18.74 -1.58
CA ALA A 651 10.47 19.73 -2.43
C ALA A 651 9.18 19.21 -3.06
N HIS A 652 8.20 20.09 -3.25
CA HIS A 652 7.04 19.82 -4.07
C HIS A 652 7.32 20.27 -5.50
N VAL A 653 7.31 19.35 -6.46
CA VAL A 653 7.69 19.60 -7.85
C VAL A 653 6.63 19.05 -8.79
N PRO A 654 6.20 19.79 -9.84
CA PRO A 654 5.30 19.27 -10.85
C PRO A 654 5.91 18.06 -11.58
N LEU A 655 5.12 16.99 -11.75
CA LEU A 655 5.57 15.74 -12.37
C LEU A 655 6.21 15.94 -13.75
N LYS A 656 5.65 16.83 -14.57
CA LYS A 656 6.17 17.15 -15.90
C LYS A 656 7.65 17.54 -15.88
N GLU A 657 8.08 18.24 -14.84
CA GLU A 657 9.45 18.72 -14.68
C GLU A 657 10.42 17.63 -14.16
N MET A 658 9.88 16.50 -13.71
CA MET A 658 10.65 15.40 -13.12
C MET A 658 11.03 14.31 -14.13
N PHE A 659 10.47 14.31 -15.33
CA PHE A 659 10.86 13.34 -16.35
C PHE A 659 12.36 13.45 -16.68
N GLY A 660 13.03 12.30 -16.64
CA GLY A 660 14.48 12.21 -16.87
C GLY A 660 15.36 12.81 -15.75
N TYR A 661 14.78 13.20 -14.61
CA TYR A 661 15.50 13.83 -13.51
C TYR A 661 16.67 13.01 -12.98
N ILE A 662 16.53 11.68 -12.90
CA ILE A 662 17.59 10.79 -12.39
C ILE A 662 18.91 10.95 -13.18
N SER A 663 18.84 11.05 -14.50
CA SER A 663 20.02 11.22 -15.35
C SER A 663 20.70 12.56 -15.12
N HIS A 664 19.90 13.62 -14.95
CA HIS A 664 20.38 14.95 -14.66
C HIS A 664 21.02 15.04 -13.28
N LEU A 665 20.35 14.47 -12.25
CA LEU A 665 20.84 14.41 -10.89
C LEU A 665 22.18 13.67 -10.79
N ARG A 666 22.28 12.50 -11.43
CA ARG A 666 23.54 11.72 -11.48
C ARG A 666 24.67 12.50 -12.14
N SER A 667 24.40 13.17 -13.24
CA SER A 667 25.40 14.01 -13.92
C SER A 667 25.89 15.15 -13.02
N MET A 668 24.98 15.88 -12.38
CA MET A 668 25.26 17.01 -11.52
C MET A 668 26.00 16.63 -10.25
N THR A 669 25.71 15.48 -9.65
CA THR A 669 26.28 15.00 -8.39
C THR A 669 27.35 13.92 -8.54
N LYS A 670 27.78 13.66 -9.76
CA LYS A 670 28.75 12.59 -10.09
C LYS A 670 28.30 11.20 -9.59
N GLY A 671 26.99 10.93 -9.66
CA GLY A 671 26.39 9.68 -9.21
C GLY A 671 26.28 9.53 -7.69
N ARG A 672 26.57 10.56 -6.89
CA ARG A 672 26.58 10.50 -5.41
C ARG A 672 25.26 10.85 -4.76
N ALA A 673 24.28 11.34 -5.51
CA ALA A 673 22.93 11.62 -5.00
C ALA A 673 21.93 10.59 -5.47
N SER A 674 20.92 10.38 -4.66
CA SER A 674 19.71 9.61 -4.97
C SER A 674 18.47 10.46 -4.76
N PHE A 675 17.37 10.09 -5.41
CA PHE A 675 16.09 10.73 -5.13
C PHE A 675 14.96 9.71 -5.11
N THR A 676 13.91 10.07 -4.40
CA THR A 676 12.61 9.41 -4.45
C THR A 676 11.54 10.45 -4.70
N MET A 677 10.45 10.08 -5.33
CA MET A 677 9.30 10.96 -5.49
C MET A 677 8.00 10.17 -5.36
N GLN A 678 6.98 10.81 -4.79
CA GLN A 678 5.65 10.25 -4.66
C GLN A 678 4.60 11.30 -5.00
N PHE A 679 3.44 10.86 -5.48
CA PHE A 679 2.32 11.77 -5.70
C PHE A 679 1.87 12.38 -4.37
N HIS A 680 1.75 13.70 -4.34
CA HIS A 680 1.28 14.43 -3.17
C HIS A 680 -0.15 14.96 -3.36
N HIS A 681 -0.37 15.78 -4.40
CA HIS A 681 -1.68 16.38 -4.70
C HIS A 681 -1.74 16.91 -6.14
N TYR A 682 -2.93 17.29 -6.57
CA TYR A 682 -3.13 18.08 -7.77
C TYR A 682 -3.16 19.59 -7.45
N ASP A 683 -2.56 20.42 -8.28
CA ASP A 683 -2.55 21.88 -8.17
C ASP A 683 -2.83 22.56 -9.49
N PRO A 684 -3.43 23.78 -9.50
CA PRO A 684 -3.68 24.53 -10.73
C PRO A 684 -2.40 24.79 -11.53
N VAL A 685 -2.46 24.53 -12.81
CA VAL A 685 -1.36 24.81 -13.74
C VAL A 685 -1.24 26.33 -13.98
N PRO A 686 -0.01 26.91 -14.01
CA PRO A 686 0.17 28.29 -14.42
C PRO A 686 -0.43 28.57 -15.81
N ARG A 687 -0.94 29.77 -16.02
CA ARG A 687 -1.70 30.14 -17.22
C ARG A 687 -0.96 29.86 -18.53
N ASN A 688 0.33 30.19 -18.61
CA ASN A 688 1.18 29.94 -19.78
C ASN A 688 1.30 28.43 -20.08
N VAL A 689 1.40 27.59 -19.07
CA VAL A 689 1.49 26.14 -19.22
C VAL A 689 0.12 25.56 -19.61
N ALA A 690 -0.98 26.09 -19.05
CA ALA A 690 -2.33 25.69 -19.43
C ALA A 690 -2.62 25.97 -20.92
N GLU A 691 -2.19 27.14 -21.43
CA GLU A 691 -2.32 27.49 -22.86
C GLU A 691 -1.54 26.53 -23.77
N GLU A 692 -0.32 26.09 -23.36
CA GLU A 692 0.44 25.06 -24.09
C GLU A 692 -0.26 23.70 -24.11
N ILE A 693 -0.85 23.31 -22.97
CA ILE A 693 -1.55 22.02 -22.83
C ILE A 693 -2.79 22.02 -23.73
N MET A 694 -3.60 23.08 -23.66
CA MET A 694 -4.79 23.25 -24.51
C MET A 694 -4.45 23.27 -26.01
N ALA A 695 -3.35 23.91 -26.38
CA ALA A 695 -2.90 23.95 -27.79
C ALA A 695 -2.46 22.56 -28.31
N LYS A 696 -1.99 21.68 -27.44
CA LYS A 696 -1.60 20.32 -27.83
C LYS A 696 -2.77 19.32 -27.83
N SER A 697 -3.85 19.66 -27.13
CA SER A 697 -5.07 18.85 -27.05
C SER A 697 -6.14 19.27 -28.08
N ALA A 698 -5.97 20.41 -28.76
CA ALA A 698 -6.81 20.89 -29.87
C ALA A 698 -6.30 20.31 -31.20
#